data_e41e73e966eb4b86dad4b7699db55777
#
_entry.id   e41e73e966eb4b86dad4b7699db55777
#
_cell.length_a   1.000
_cell.length_b   1.000
_cell.length_c   1.000
_cell.angle_alpha   90.00
_cell.angle_beta   90.00
_cell.angle_gamma   90.00
#
_symmetry.space_group_name_H-M   'P 1'
#
loop_
_entity.id
_entity.type
_entity.pdbx_description
1 polymer ?
#
loop_
_entity_poly.entity_id
_entity_poly.type
_entity_poly.pdbx_seq_one_letter_code
_entity_poly.pdbx_strand_id
1 'polypeptide(L)'
;MTPPPAPASGPEAEARVEIDAAFSAAGWVVQDRNEMKVSAGVGVAVREFKLKHGHGYADYLLFVNGKAVGVFEAKPAGHTLVGVEPQSAKYSTGLPDALNPPIAPLPFLYLGTGAITKFTNLLDPEPRSRRIFHVHKPETLVDWLNAPTLDAWVKTNGAYTAADDTKPATLRACLCAMPEIERGQLYKNQLLAIANLEQSLRQDRPRALMQMATGSGKTLTSVAEIYRLIKFGGARRVLFLVDRSNLGEQAEKEFQNFETPDDHRKFTELYNVQRLTSNTIGASSRVVITTIQRLFSMLKGEEAFEEPEDDDGLLDARDALPKEPIPVAFNAAIPPEYFDIIFVDECHRSIYSLWRQVLEYFDAHLIGLTATPAKHTFGFFNQNLVMEYGHEEAVADGVNVDFEIYKIRTRITDGGSTIEAEDGTMIGLRDRRTRKVRWETPDDAVTYLPGDLDRNVVAKDQIRLIAKTFRDKVLKETFGDRKEVPKTLIFAKDDSHAEDIVELIREEFGRGNDFCTKITYKTTGKKPKELIQDFRTSYYPRVVVTVDLIATGTDIRPVEIVMFMRSVKSRVLFEQMKGRGVRIIDPNELKAVTPDATAKTHFLIVDCVGVTESELPDTQPLERQKHVPLRALLEHVAAGGTNAEVLSSLASRLARLDKQCGPDEDERVLAAGGTSLGSICHGIVEALDPDRQIEAAREAFHVEPSNEPTDAQVKQAAERLMKAAVAPLATRPALRQLVQELKKQFEQIIDEVSQDELLADQTGISQEARDKARTLVLSFEAFLQEHKDEITALQFFFSVPHRDHLHYADIKELAKAITAPPRSWTPEKLWRAYELLDKDKVRGASGKRLLTDIVSLVRFALHTDGELTPHAERVRERFENWIAQQATAGRKFTPEQAAWLQMIRDHVAASWEIEIDDFDNVPFVQEGGLGKAIQVFGRELPTLLQQINDAVAA
;
A
#
# COMPACT_ATOMS: atom_id res chain seq x y z
N MET A 1 -13.83 21.98 65.43
CA MET A 1 -13.36 21.70 64.07
C MET A 1 -12.52 20.45 64.14
N THR A 2 -13.07 19.33 63.79
CA THR A 2 -12.32 18.07 63.56
C THR A 2 -11.55 18.20 62.27
N PRO A 3 -10.26 17.83 62.22
CA PRO A 3 -9.48 17.89 61.00
C PRO A 3 -10.13 16.97 59.95
N PRO A 4 -10.02 17.31 58.64
CA PRO A 4 -10.52 16.45 57.58
C PRO A 4 -9.85 15.08 57.68
N PRO A 5 -10.55 14.00 57.37
CA PRO A 5 -9.96 12.67 57.37
C PRO A 5 -8.77 12.66 56.40
N ALA A 6 -7.67 12.07 56.83
CA ALA A 6 -6.49 11.86 56.03
C ALA A 6 -6.89 11.13 54.74
N PRO A 7 -6.31 11.46 53.58
CA PRO A 7 -6.59 10.78 52.35
C PRO A 7 -6.32 9.28 52.53
N ALA A 8 -7.28 8.44 52.11
CA ALA A 8 -7.15 7.00 52.20
C ALA A 8 -5.87 6.60 51.40
N SER A 9 -4.94 5.97 52.08
CA SER A 9 -3.70 5.46 51.50
C SER A 9 -4.01 4.11 50.84
N GLY A 10 -3.92 4.01 49.52
CA GLY A 10 -4.10 2.77 48.81
C GLY A 10 -4.20 2.99 47.29
N PRO A 11 -4.06 1.92 46.50
CA PRO A 11 -4.05 1.99 45.04
C PRO A 11 -5.30 2.66 44.37
N GLU A 12 -6.44 2.63 45.07
CA GLU A 12 -7.65 3.30 44.62
C GLU A 12 -7.58 4.84 44.83
N ALA A 13 -6.94 5.27 45.92
CA ALA A 13 -6.74 6.70 46.17
C ALA A 13 -5.75 7.33 45.17
N GLU A 14 -4.69 6.61 44.81
CA GLU A 14 -3.75 7.02 43.76
C GLU A 14 -4.46 7.14 42.40
N ALA A 15 -5.26 6.13 42.00
CA ALA A 15 -6.04 6.18 40.77
C ALA A 15 -6.99 7.38 40.73
N ARG A 16 -7.61 7.75 41.86
CA ARG A 16 -8.48 8.95 41.93
C ARG A 16 -7.74 10.26 41.72
N VAL A 17 -6.50 10.38 42.19
CA VAL A 17 -5.67 11.57 41.94
C VAL A 17 -5.39 11.75 40.46
N GLU A 18 -5.05 10.68 39.77
CA GLU A 18 -4.82 10.71 38.32
C GLU A 18 -6.11 11.01 37.52
N ILE A 19 -7.24 10.43 37.93
CA ILE A 19 -8.55 10.69 37.32
C ILE A 19 -8.96 12.16 37.51
N ASP A 20 -8.77 12.73 38.71
CA ASP A 20 -9.04 14.15 39.01
C ASP A 20 -8.20 15.07 38.13
N ALA A 21 -6.90 14.74 37.97
CA ALA A 21 -6.00 15.49 37.11
C ALA A 21 -6.45 15.40 35.64
N ALA A 22 -6.89 14.22 35.19
CA ALA A 22 -7.42 14.04 33.83
C ALA A 22 -8.69 14.84 33.59
N PHE A 23 -9.64 14.83 34.51
CA PHE A 23 -10.83 15.69 34.42
C PHE A 23 -10.47 17.17 34.36
N SER A 24 -9.60 17.61 35.23
CA SER A 24 -9.17 19.02 35.28
C SER A 24 -8.47 19.45 33.99
N ALA A 25 -7.60 18.61 33.45
CA ALA A 25 -6.93 18.86 32.17
C ALA A 25 -7.90 18.96 30.98
N ALA A 26 -8.98 18.17 31.00
CA ALA A 26 -10.06 18.23 30.01
C ALA A 26 -11.05 19.38 30.19
N GLY A 27 -10.88 20.22 31.26
CA GLY A 27 -11.72 21.38 31.51
C GLY A 27 -12.95 21.11 32.40
N TRP A 28 -12.99 19.97 33.08
CA TRP A 28 -14.02 19.68 34.09
C TRP A 28 -13.68 20.34 35.42
N VAL A 29 -14.69 20.83 36.12
CA VAL A 29 -14.58 21.27 37.51
C VAL A 29 -14.87 20.08 38.43
N VAL A 30 -13.85 19.57 39.10
CA VAL A 30 -14.01 18.43 40.01
C VAL A 30 -14.41 18.96 41.39
N GLN A 31 -15.47 18.39 41.97
CA GLN A 31 -16.01 18.84 43.28
C GLN A 31 -16.40 17.65 44.16
N ASP A 32 -16.30 17.88 45.48
CA ASP A 32 -16.86 16.94 46.44
C ASP A 32 -18.39 17.15 46.55
N ARG A 33 -19.09 16.08 46.85
CA ARG A 33 -20.54 16.10 46.97
C ARG A 33 -21.07 17.19 47.87
N ASN A 34 -20.39 17.44 49.01
CA ASN A 34 -20.82 18.45 50.00
C ASN A 34 -20.64 19.89 49.53
N GLU A 35 -19.82 20.10 48.51
CA GLU A 35 -19.50 21.41 47.93
C GLU A 35 -20.11 21.57 46.54
N MET A 36 -20.99 20.65 46.14
CA MET A 36 -21.57 20.57 44.81
C MET A 36 -22.23 21.85 44.34
N LYS A 37 -21.72 22.42 43.26
CA LYS A 37 -22.25 23.55 42.54
C LYS A 37 -22.22 23.25 41.04
N VAL A 38 -23.29 22.65 40.52
CA VAL A 38 -23.35 22.19 39.09
C VAL A 38 -23.30 23.31 38.06
N SER A 39 -23.36 24.59 38.50
CA SER A 39 -23.20 25.79 37.68
C SER A 39 -21.79 26.38 37.75
N ALA A 40 -20.81 25.68 38.33
CA ALA A 40 -19.44 26.18 38.48
C ALA A 40 -18.65 26.21 37.14
N GLY A 41 -19.11 25.48 36.13
CA GLY A 41 -18.50 25.44 34.79
C GLY A 41 -19.42 24.77 33.80
N VAL A 42 -19.02 24.65 32.55
CA VAL A 42 -19.74 23.89 31.52
C VAL A 42 -19.82 22.42 31.95
N GLY A 43 -18.72 21.86 32.43
CA GLY A 43 -18.61 20.50 32.93
C GLY A 43 -18.28 20.47 34.42
N VAL A 44 -19.02 19.69 35.20
CA VAL A 44 -18.75 19.47 36.64
C VAL A 44 -18.78 17.98 36.91
N ALA A 45 -17.70 17.45 37.50
CA ALA A 45 -17.58 16.07 37.93
C ALA A 45 -17.69 16.02 39.49
N VAL A 46 -18.76 15.40 39.98
CA VAL A 46 -19.01 15.35 41.45
C VAL A 46 -18.62 13.97 41.97
N ARG A 47 -17.67 13.95 42.89
CA ARG A 47 -17.16 12.73 43.55
C ARG A 47 -18.17 12.12 44.48
N GLU A 48 -18.12 10.79 44.61
CA GLU A 48 -18.89 9.97 45.58
C GLU A 48 -20.39 10.34 45.65
N PHE A 49 -21.01 10.48 44.50
CA PHE A 49 -22.41 10.89 44.41
C PHE A 49 -23.34 9.75 44.86
N LYS A 50 -24.19 10.02 45.88
CA LYS A 50 -25.13 9.03 46.39
C LYS A 50 -26.33 8.83 45.42
N LEU A 51 -26.52 7.62 44.96
CA LEU A 51 -27.61 7.20 44.13
C LEU A 51 -28.85 6.81 44.98
N LYS A 52 -29.96 6.45 44.33
CA LYS A 52 -31.18 5.91 44.95
C LYS A 52 -30.85 4.73 45.86
N HIS A 53 -31.72 4.49 46.80
CA HIS A 53 -31.60 3.34 47.73
C HIS A 53 -31.42 2.06 46.92
N GLY A 54 -30.40 1.28 47.27
CA GLY A 54 -30.06 0.03 46.57
C GLY A 54 -29.06 0.15 45.42
N HIS A 55 -28.73 1.36 44.94
CA HIS A 55 -27.79 1.61 43.84
C HIS A 55 -26.40 2.07 44.30
N GLY A 56 -26.20 2.36 45.61
CA GLY A 56 -24.89 2.73 46.16
C GLY A 56 -24.44 4.15 45.82
N TYR A 57 -23.15 4.30 45.46
CA TYR A 57 -22.53 5.55 45.09
C TYR A 57 -21.93 5.44 43.69
N ALA A 58 -21.92 6.54 42.93
CA ALA A 58 -21.10 6.70 41.72
C ALA A 58 -19.79 7.37 42.13
N ASP A 59 -18.65 6.83 41.68
CA ASP A 59 -17.36 7.47 41.97
C ASP A 59 -17.33 8.91 41.49
N TYR A 60 -17.83 9.14 40.28
CA TYR A 60 -18.10 10.50 39.79
C TYR A 60 -19.43 10.52 39.01
N LEU A 61 -20.26 11.51 39.30
CA LEU A 61 -21.42 11.87 38.50
C LEU A 61 -21.08 13.11 37.66
N LEU A 62 -21.28 13.03 36.33
CA LEU A 62 -20.90 14.05 35.39
C LEU A 62 -22.09 14.93 35.04
N PHE A 63 -21.91 16.25 35.20
CA PHE A 63 -22.89 17.27 34.85
C PHE A 63 -22.35 18.14 33.72
N VAL A 64 -23.22 18.42 32.74
CA VAL A 64 -22.93 19.37 31.66
C VAL A 64 -24.07 20.38 31.60
N ASN A 65 -23.70 21.67 31.63
CA ASN A 65 -24.67 22.77 31.76
C ASN A 65 -25.70 22.53 32.90
N GLY A 66 -25.22 21.98 34.02
CA GLY A 66 -26.06 21.73 35.21
C GLY A 66 -26.95 20.47 35.13
N LYS A 67 -26.89 19.71 34.05
CA LYS A 67 -27.70 18.50 33.85
C LYS A 67 -26.81 17.25 33.97
N ALA A 68 -27.29 16.23 34.67
CA ALA A 68 -26.58 14.95 34.78
C ALA A 68 -26.58 14.23 33.42
N VAL A 69 -25.39 13.85 32.93
CA VAL A 69 -25.23 13.28 31.58
C VAL A 69 -24.40 11.97 31.54
N GLY A 70 -23.65 11.67 32.59
CA GLY A 70 -22.79 10.51 32.59
C GLY A 70 -22.24 10.12 33.95
N VAL A 71 -21.56 9.02 34.01
CA VAL A 71 -20.91 8.45 35.19
C VAL A 71 -19.49 8.05 34.84
N PHE A 72 -18.57 8.22 35.78
CA PHE A 72 -17.25 7.63 35.73
C PHE A 72 -17.05 6.71 36.92
N GLU A 73 -16.71 5.45 36.69
CA GLU A 73 -16.39 4.45 37.68
C GLU A 73 -14.85 4.31 37.79
N ALA A 74 -14.32 4.52 38.98
CA ALA A 74 -12.90 4.41 39.26
C ALA A 74 -12.54 3.00 39.72
N LYS A 75 -11.44 2.45 39.26
CA LYS A 75 -10.88 1.17 39.69
C LYS A 75 -9.40 1.36 40.03
N PRO A 76 -8.87 0.58 41.02
CA PRO A 76 -7.44 0.62 41.32
C PRO A 76 -6.57 0.28 40.11
N ALA A 77 -5.37 0.86 40.04
CA ALA A 77 -4.39 0.52 39.02
C ALA A 77 -4.10 -0.99 38.99
N GLY A 78 -3.93 -1.58 37.83
CA GLY A 78 -3.69 -3.02 37.64
C GLY A 78 -4.95 -3.89 37.61
N HIS A 79 -6.14 -3.35 37.87
CA HIS A 79 -7.39 -4.12 37.75
C HIS A 79 -7.85 -4.22 36.31
N THR A 80 -8.41 -5.40 35.94
CA THR A 80 -9.05 -5.56 34.64
C THR A 80 -10.36 -4.76 34.58
N LEU A 81 -10.58 -4.08 33.47
CA LEU A 81 -11.81 -3.33 33.20
C LEU A 81 -12.81 -4.13 32.36
N VAL A 82 -12.54 -5.40 32.09
CA VAL A 82 -13.46 -6.32 31.38
C VAL A 82 -14.43 -6.92 32.39
N GLY A 83 -15.74 -6.86 32.07
CA GLY A 83 -16.79 -7.37 32.93
C GLY A 83 -17.29 -6.39 34.01
N VAL A 84 -16.77 -5.17 34.03
CA VAL A 84 -17.22 -4.09 34.93
C VAL A 84 -18.23 -3.17 34.26
N GLU A 85 -18.34 -3.21 32.92
CA GLU A 85 -19.27 -2.38 32.14
C GLU A 85 -20.74 -2.46 32.62
N PRO A 86 -21.28 -3.62 33.00
CA PRO A 86 -22.65 -3.72 33.51
C PRO A 86 -22.90 -2.93 34.80
N GLN A 87 -21.85 -2.71 35.63
CA GLN A 87 -21.98 -1.93 36.86
C GLN A 87 -22.14 -0.45 36.54
N SER A 88 -21.39 0.10 35.59
CA SER A 88 -21.52 1.49 35.16
C SER A 88 -22.94 1.78 34.63
N ALA A 89 -23.49 0.89 33.81
CA ALA A 89 -24.88 1.00 33.33
C ALA A 89 -25.90 0.98 34.48
N LYS A 90 -25.67 0.16 35.53
CA LYS A 90 -26.51 0.09 36.72
C LYS A 90 -26.53 1.42 37.48
N TYR A 91 -25.38 2.11 37.61
CA TYR A 91 -25.32 3.40 38.27
C TYR A 91 -26.08 4.48 37.48
N SER A 92 -26.05 4.44 36.16
CA SER A 92 -26.78 5.42 35.32
C SER A 92 -28.29 5.39 35.55
N THR A 93 -28.88 4.24 35.89
CA THR A 93 -30.32 4.09 36.18
C THR A 93 -30.71 4.47 37.61
N GLY A 94 -29.77 4.52 38.55
CA GLY A 94 -29.95 4.79 39.97
C GLY A 94 -30.03 6.28 40.35
N LEU A 95 -30.25 7.19 39.40
CA LEU A 95 -30.31 8.62 39.70
C LEU A 95 -31.48 9.02 40.58
N PRO A 96 -31.30 9.96 41.55
CA PRO A 96 -32.43 10.61 42.23
C PRO A 96 -33.37 11.30 41.25
N ASP A 97 -34.69 11.15 41.48
CA ASP A 97 -35.71 11.70 40.60
C ASP A 97 -35.61 13.24 40.48
N ALA A 98 -35.07 13.89 41.49
CA ALA A 98 -34.87 15.34 41.50
C ALA A 98 -33.88 15.87 40.44
N LEU A 99 -32.99 15.01 39.88
CA LEU A 99 -31.98 15.44 38.93
C LEU A 99 -32.49 15.61 37.50
N ASN A 100 -33.59 14.95 37.14
CA ASN A 100 -34.24 15.01 35.83
C ASN A 100 -33.26 15.12 34.64
N PRO A 101 -32.50 14.06 34.33
CA PRO A 101 -31.51 14.09 33.28
C PRO A 101 -32.15 14.30 31.90
N PRO A 102 -31.45 14.95 30.95
CA PRO A 102 -32.00 15.19 29.61
C PRO A 102 -32.26 13.87 28.83
N ILE A 103 -31.52 12.85 29.13
CA ILE A 103 -31.65 11.49 28.55
C ILE A 103 -31.47 10.48 29.67
N ALA A 104 -32.38 9.50 29.77
CA ALA A 104 -32.30 8.40 30.72
C ALA A 104 -32.46 7.07 30.01
N PRO A 105 -31.60 6.07 30.32
CA PRO A 105 -30.44 6.11 31.21
C PRO A 105 -29.38 7.11 30.75
N LEU A 106 -28.48 7.52 31.68
CA LEU A 106 -27.39 8.46 31.35
C LEU A 106 -26.54 7.96 30.17
N PRO A 107 -26.34 8.77 29.13
CA PRO A 107 -25.75 8.29 27.87
C PRO A 107 -24.24 8.05 27.94
N PHE A 108 -23.50 8.72 28.80
CA PHE A 108 -22.04 8.69 28.79
C PHE A 108 -21.46 7.93 29.97
N LEU A 109 -20.92 6.75 29.70
CA LEU A 109 -20.34 5.88 30.74
C LEU A 109 -18.83 5.80 30.58
N TYR A 110 -18.12 6.16 31.64
CA TYR A 110 -16.66 6.05 31.71
C TYR A 110 -16.26 5.02 32.77
N LEU A 111 -15.17 4.35 32.53
CA LEU A 111 -14.56 3.40 33.43
C LEU A 111 -13.04 3.55 33.35
N GLY A 112 -12.35 3.74 34.47
CA GLY A 112 -10.90 3.96 34.40
C GLY A 112 -10.13 3.62 35.66
N THR A 113 -8.82 3.40 35.48
CA THR A 113 -7.85 3.13 36.52
C THR A 113 -6.86 4.28 36.76
N GLY A 114 -7.07 5.45 36.15
CA GLY A 114 -6.05 6.48 35.99
C GLY A 114 -5.17 6.25 34.75
N ALA A 115 -4.54 5.08 34.66
CA ALA A 115 -3.70 4.71 33.51
C ALA A 115 -4.47 4.29 32.25
N ILE A 116 -5.66 3.75 32.38
CA ILE A 116 -6.52 3.28 31.27
C ILE A 116 -7.90 3.85 31.47
N THR A 117 -8.44 4.46 30.41
CA THR A 117 -9.82 4.94 30.38
C THR A 117 -10.60 4.24 29.26
N LYS A 118 -11.78 3.74 29.59
CA LYS A 118 -12.76 3.22 28.63
C LYS A 118 -13.99 4.11 28.61
N PHE A 119 -14.64 4.17 27.47
CA PHE A 119 -15.84 4.98 27.25
C PHE A 119 -16.90 4.18 26.49
N THR A 120 -18.14 4.35 26.90
CA THR A 120 -19.33 3.81 26.22
C THR A 120 -20.33 4.92 26.00
N ASN A 121 -20.76 5.11 24.76
CA ASN A 121 -21.82 6.05 24.41
C ASN A 121 -23.13 5.28 24.16
N LEU A 122 -24.09 5.40 25.08
CA LEU A 122 -25.39 4.72 24.95
C LEU A 122 -26.33 5.36 23.90
N LEU A 123 -25.90 6.46 23.26
CA LEU A 123 -26.59 7.04 22.10
C LEU A 123 -26.27 6.29 20.81
N ASP A 124 -25.17 5.53 20.77
CA ASP A 124 -24.80 4.73 19.61
C ASP A 124 -25.84 3.61 19.35
N PRO A 125 -26.05 3.19 18.10
CA PRO A 125 -27.01 2.12 17.77
C PRO A 125 -26.69 0.80 18.49
N GLU A 126 -25.40 0.43 18.56
CA GLU A 126 -24.88 -0.73 19.30
C GLU A 126 -23.76 -0.23 20.23
N PRO A 127 -24.11 0.20 21.45
CA PRO A 127 -23.15 0.77 22.38
C PRO A 127 -22.05 -0.23 22.74
N ARG A 128 -20.80 0.14 22.50
CA ARG A 128 -19.64 -0.69 22.79
C ARG A 128 -18.62 0.08 23.62
N SER A 129 -18.12 -0.53 24.69
CA SER A 129 -17.01 0.01 25.48
C SER A 129 -15.72 0.00 24.67
N ARG A 130 -15.08 1.15 24.54
CA ARG A 130 -13.80 1.32 23.84
C ARG A 130 -12.77 2.04 24.70
N ARG A 131 -11.51 1.74 24.48
CA ARG A 131 -10.41 2.47 25.12
C ARG A 131 -10.27 3.82 24.44
N ILE A 132 -10.14 4.85 25.27
CA ILE A 132 -9.83 6.23 24.85
C ILE A 132 -8.54 6.69 25.52
N PHE A 133 -7.83 7.63 24.91
CA PHE A 133 -6.59 8.18 25.47
C PHE A 133 -6.83 9.01 26.73
N HIS A 134 -7.90 9.80 26.73
CA HIS A 134 -8.26 10.72 27.78
C HIS A 134 -9.77 10.93 27.86
N VAL A 135 -10.30 11.43 28.99
CA VAL A 135 -11.70 11.82 29.10
C VAL A 135 -12.02 12.98 28.13
N HIS A 136 -13.22 12.94 27.57
CA HIS A 136 -13.68 13.97 26.61
C HIS A 136 -13.90 15.30 27.32
N LYS A 137 -13.78 16.39 26.55
CA LYS A 137 -14.14 17.72 27.03
C LYS A 137 -15.63 17.85 27.31
N PRO A 138 -16.05 18.67 28.28
CA PRO A 138 -17.48 18.90 28.54
C PRO A 138 -18.22 19.42 27.32
N GLU A 139 -17.61 20.33 26.56
CA GLU A 139 -18.17 20.93 25.35
C GLU A 139 -18.51 19.88 24.29
N THR A 140 -17.69 18.85 24.16
CA THR A 140 -17.94 17.74 23.26
C THR A 140 -19.20 16.98 23.62
N LEU A 141 -19.43 16.73 24.92
CA LEU A 141 -20.67 16.09 25.37
C LEU A 141 -21.87 17.00 25.17
N VAL A 142 -21.73 18.34 25.31
CA VAL A 142 -22.77 19.31 24.94
C VAL A 142 -23.14 19.16 23.48
N ASP A 143 -22.14 19.13 22.60
CA ASP A 143 -22.36 19.04 21.15
C ASP A 143 -23.06 17.74 20.78
N TRP A 144 -22.69 16.62 21.40
CA TRP A 144 -23.34 15.32 21.14
C TRP A 144 -24.79 15.30 21.62
N LEU A 145 -25.10 15.91 22.76
CA LEU A 145 -26.47 15.99 23.27
C LEU A 145 -27.36 16.93 22.46
N ASN A 146 -26.76 17.95 21.85
CA ASN A 146 -27.48 18.94 21.04
C ASN A 146 -27.52 18.59 19.54
N ALA A 147 -26.91 17.44 19.16
CA ALA A 147 -26.99 16.99 17.79
C ALA A 147 -28.45 16.81 17.35
N PRO A 148 -28.79 17.03 16.08
CA PRO A 148 -30.12 16.75 15.55
C PRO A 148 -30.44 15.26 15.77
N THR A 149 -31.73 14.93 15.81
CA THR A 149 -32.12 13.52 15.80
C THR A 149 -31.71 12.84 14.48
N LEU A 150 -31.57 11.53 14.47
CA LEU A 150 -31.18 10.79 13.26
C LEU A 150 -32.18 11.03 12.11
N ASP A 151 -33.47 11.08 12.40
CA ASP A 151 -34.51 11.40 11.39
C ASP A 151 -34.33 12.80 10.80
N ALA A 152 -34.04 13.80 11.64
CA ALA A 152 -33.78 15.15 11.17
C ALA A 152 -32.47 15.23 10.32
N TRP A 153 -31.44 14.51 10.73
CA TRP A 153 -30.19 14.38 9.96
C TRP A 153 -30.43 13.76 8.59
N VAL A 154 -31.13 12.63 8.55
CA VAL A 154 -31.46 11.89 7.33
C VAL A 154 -32.25 12.73 6.36
N LYS A 155 -33.31 13.43 6.85
CA LYS A 155 -34.11 14.33 6.02
C LYS A 155 -33.32 15.48 5.44
N THR A 156 -32.36 16.01 6.19
CA THR A 156 -31.52 17.14 5.74
C THR A 156 -30.45 16.72 4.74
N ASN A 157 -29.87 15.56 4.91
CA ASN A 157 -28.68 15.12 4.16
C ASN A 157 -28.99 14.03 3.13
N GLY A 158 -30.25 13.61 2.96
CA GLY A 158 -30.66 12.63 1.94
C GLY A 158 -30.22 11.20 2.21
N ALA A 159 -29.93 10.85 3.47
CA ALA A 159 -29.55 9.50 3.86
C ALA A 159 -30.77 8.57 4.00
N TYR A 160 -30.55 7.27 4.06
CA TYR A 160 -31.61 6.26 4.12
C TYR A 160 -32.06 6.02 5.55
N THR A 161 -33.34 5.74 5.73
CA THR A 161 -34.00 5.65 7.05
C THR A 161 -33.90 4.29 7.71
N ALA A 162 -33.61 4.28 9.02
CA ALA A 162 -34.38 3.48 9.98
C ALA A 162 -34.12 4.06 11.38
N ALA A 163 -35.20 4.44 11.97
CA ALA A 163 -35.53 4.49 13.11
C ALA A 163 -35.41 4.81 14.49
N ASP A 164 -34.83 5.42 15.22
CA ASP A 164 -35.21 5.88 16.56
C ASP A 164 -35.11 7.41 16.66
N ASP A 165 -36.22 8.07 16.39
CA ASP A 165 -36.32 9.51 16.18
C ASP A 165 -36.08 10.36 17.41
N THR A 166 -35.90 9.76 18.56
CA THR A 166 -35.88 10.48 19.84
C THR A 166 -34.47 10.80 20.34
N LYS A 167 -33.45 10.10 19.85
CA LYS A 167 -32.07 10.26 20.29
C LYS A 167 -31.26 11.19 19.37
N PRO A 168 -30.31 11.97 19.94
CA PRO A 168 -29.33 12.70 19.14
C PRO A 168 -28.55 11.76 18.23
N ALA A 169 -28.32 12.17 16.97
CA ALA A 169 -27.57 11.42 16.01
C ALA A 169 -26.08 11.40 16.40
N THR A 170 -25.53 10.22 16.63
CA THR A 170 -24.08 10.03 16.78
C THR A 170 -23.43 9.82 15.42
N LEU A 171 -22.09 9.98 15.34
CA LEU A 171 -21.33 9.64 14.15
C LEU A 171 -21.66 8.21 13.67
N ARG A 172 -21.72 7.23 14.58
CA ARG A 172 -22.03 5.83 14.26
C ARG A 172 -23.43 5.64 13.73
N ALA A 173 -24.40 6.34 14.30
CA ALA A 173 -25.77 6.32 13.79
C ALA A 173 -25.85 6.88 12.36
N CYS A 174 -25.17 7.98 12.09
CA CYS A 174 -25.09 8.56 10.74
C CYS A 174 -24.37 7.64 9.75
N LEU A 175 -23.24 7.01 10.15
CA LEU A 175 -22.53 6.03 9.33
C LEU A 175 -23.41 4.84 8.95
N CYS A 176 -24.24 4.35 9.88
CA CYS A 176 -25.21 3.27 9.61
C CYS A 176 -26.31 3.71 8.63
N ALA A 177 -26.69 5.00 8.64
CA ALA A 177 -27.75 5.56 7.81
C ALA A 177 -27.27 6.09 6.44
N MET A 178 -25.97 6.00 6.11
CA MET A 178 -25.45 6.47 4.83
C MET A 178 -26.14 5.78 3.64
N PRO A 179 -26.47 6.52 2.56
CA PRO A 179 -27.05 5.96 1.35
C PRO A 179 -26.03 5.08 0.64
N GLU A 180 -26.52 4.13 -0.14
CA GLU A 180 -25.63 3.36 -1.02
C GLU A 180 -24.91 4.28 -2.01
N ILE A 181 -23.68 3.88 -2.38
CA ILE A 181 -22.90 4.67 -3.30
C ILE A 181 -23.39 4.48 -4.74
N GLU A 182 -23.63 5.58 -5.44
CA GLU A 182 -23.91 5.57 -6.86
C GLU A 182 -22.62 5.65 -7.66
N ARG A 183 -22.63 5.05 -8.85
CA ARG A 183 -21.41 4.89 -9.67
C ARG A 183 -20.72 6.21 -10.02
N GLY A 184 -21.44 7.24 -10.38
CA GLY A 184 -20.86 8.53 -10.78
C GLY A 184 -19.70 8.40 -11.76
N GLN A 185 -18.62 9.16 -11.52
CA GLN A 185 -17.38 9.14 -12.33
C GLN A 185 -16.32 8.16 -11.80
N LEU A 186 -16.62 7.39 -10.75
CA LEU A 186 -15.66 6.48 -10.12
C LEU A 186 -15.47 5.20 -10.95
N TYR A 187 -14.25 4.69 -10.97
CA TYR A 187 -13.95 3.38 -11.52
C TYR A 187 -14.52 2.27 -10.62
N LYS A 188 -14.71 1.08 -11.20
CA LYS A 188 -15.29 -0.08 -10.50
C LYS A 188 -14.52 -0.42 -9.20
N ASN A 189 -13.21 -0.42 -9.25
CA ASN A 189 -12.35 -0.69 -8.08
C ASN A 189 -12.50 0.38 -6.98
N GLN A 190 -12.68 1.65 -7.34
CA GLN A 190 -12.90 2.75 -6.40
C GLN A 190 -14.26 2.64 -5.71
N LEU A 191 -15.30 2.32 -6.48
CA LEU A 191 -16.64 2.05 -5.94
C LEU A 191 -16.64 0.91 -4.93
N LEU A 192 -15.97 -0.20 -5.29
CA LEU A 192 -15.87 -1.37 -4.42
C LEU A 192 -15.12 -1.03 -3.13
N ALA A 193 -14.03 -0.26 -3.24
CA ALA A 193 -13.24 0.17 -2.10
C ALA A 193 -14.07 1.02 -1.12
N ILE A 194 -14.83 1.98 -1.64
CA ILE A 194 -15.71 2.84 -0.83
C ILE A 194 -16.83 2.00 -0.21
N ALA A 195 -17.54 1.18 -0.98
CA ALA A 195 -18.63 0.35 -0.47
C ALA A 195 -18.18 -0.58 0.66
N ASN A 196 -17.03 -1.23 0.51
CA ASN A 196 -16.47 -2.11 1.52
C ASN A 196 -16.01 -1.34 2.78
N LEU A 197 -15.45 -0.13 2.60
CA LEU A 197 -15.06 0.72 3.72
C LEU A 197 -16.30 1.17 4.51
N GLU A 198 -17.33 1.68 3.83
CA GLU A 198 -18.58 2.05 4.48
C GLU A 198 -19.23 0.88 5.20
N GLN A 199 -19.19 -0.32 4.63
CA GLN A 199 -19.67 -1.53 5.30
C GLN A 199 -18.88 -1.83 6.59
N SER A 200 -17.56 -1.64 6.57
CA SER A 200 -16.71 -1.78 7.74
C SER A 200 -17.03 -0.73 8.82
N LEU A 201 -17.28 0.52 8.41
CA LEU A 201 -17.68 1.61 9.31
C LEU A 201 -19.07 1.38 9.93
N ARG A 202 -20.04 0.86 9.15
CA ARG A 202 -21.35 0.45 9.66
C ARG A 202 -21.24 -0.67 10.71
N GLN A 203 -20.25 -1.55 10.59
CA GLN A 203 -19.95 -2.59 11.59
C GLN A 203 -19.17 -2.05 12.81
N ASP A 204 -18.99 -0.76 12.92
CA ASP A 204 -18.20 -0.10 13.98
C ASP A 204 -16.79 -0.67 14.14
N ARG A 205 -16.14 -1.03 13.03
CA ARG A 205 -14.74 -1.45 13.07
C ARG A 205 -13.85 -0.20 13.13
N PRO A 206 -13.06 -0.04 14.20
CA PRO A 206 -12.34 1.22 14.43
C PRO A 206 -11.16 1.44 13.48
N ARG A 207 -10.71 0.40 12.81
CA ARG A 207 -9.57 0.45 11.89
C ARG A 207 -9.89 -0.31 10.61
N ALA A 208 -9.54 0.28 9.47
CA ALA A 208 -9.70 -0.35 8.15
C ALA A 208 -8.44 -0.11 7.30
N LEU A 209 -8.07 -1.09 6.49
CA LEU A 209 -6.93 -1.03 5.57
C LEU A 209 -7.42 -1.16 4.14
N MET A 210 -7.03 -0.20 3.28
CA MET A 210 -7.27 -0.23 1.85
C MET A 210 -5.93 -0.43 1.13
N GLN A 211 -5.76 -1.60 0.55
CA GLN A 211 -4.64 -1.87 -0.35
C GLN A 211 -5.06 -1.58 -1.77
N MET A 212 -4.43 -0.60 -2.40
CA MET A 212 -4.69 -0.25 -3.80
C MET A 212 -3.36 0.02 -4.51
N ALA A 213 -3.19 -0.56 -5.69
CA ALA A 213 -1.99 -0.42 -6.50
C ALA A 213 -1.62 1.05 -6.73
N THR A 214 -0.34 1.32 -6.90
CA THR A 214 0.12 2.65 -7.32
C THR A 214 -0.54 2.99 -8.66
N GLY A 215 -1.15 4.17 -8.77
CA GLY A 215 -1.84 4.55 -10.00
C GLY A 215 -3.34 4.30 -10.04
N SER A 216 -3.88 3.50 -9.15
CA SER A 216 -5.30 3.16 -9.12
C SER A 216 -6.24 4.27 -8.60
N GLY A 217 -5.70 5.44 -8.24
CA GLY A 217 -6.49 6.57 -7.75
C GLY A 217 -6.82 6.52 -6.26
N LYS A 218 -5.92 5.99 -5.41
CA LYS A 218 -6.08 5.97 -3.94
C LYS A 218 -6.55 7.29 -3.36
N THR A 219 -5.87 8.39 -3.71
CA THR A 219 -6.18 9.72 -3.18
C THR A 219 -7.57 10.17 -3.63
N LEU A 220 -7.92 9.99 -4.90
CA LEU A 220 -9.26 10.31 -5.41
C LEU A 220 -10.35 9.49 -4.71
N THR A 221 -10.12 8.19 -4.51
CA THR A 221 -11.02 7.31 -3.76
C THR A 221 -11.26 7.84 -2.35
N SER A 222 -10.18 8.27 -1.67
CA SER A 222 -10.28 8.85 -0.33
C SER A 222 -11.01 10.18 -0.32
N VAL A 223 -10.79 11.05 -1.30
CA VAL A 223 -11.50 12.35 -1.41
C VAL A 223 -13.00 12.11 -1.62
N ALA A 224 -13.37 11.18 -2.49
CA ALA A 224 -14.76 10.81 -2.72
C ALA A 224 -15.42 10.23 -1.46
N GLU A 225 -14.71 9.38 -0.73
CA GLU A 225 -15.19 8.84 0.53
C GLU A 225 -15.30 9.93 1.62
N ILE A 226 -14.31 10.80 1.76
CA ILE A 226 -14.35 11.93 2.73
C ILE A 226 -15.54 12.84 2.43
N TYR A 227 -15.84 13.09 1.16
CA TYR A 227 -17.05 13.83 0.79
C TYR A 227 -18.30 13.16 1.35
N ARG A 228 -18.44 11.86 1.16
CA ARG A 228 -19.60 11.10 1.62
C ARG A 228 -19.69 11.05 3.16
N LEU A 229 -18.55 10.85 3.82
CA LEU A 229 -18.46 10.82 5.28
C LEU A 229 -18.85 12.16 5.92
N ILE A 230 -18.47 13.28 5.31
CA ILE A 230 -18.87 14.62 5.78
C ILE A 230 -20.36 14.87 5.47
N LYS A 231 -20.82 14.58 4.26
CA LYS A 231 -22.18 14.88 3.81
C LYS A 231 -23.23 13.99 4.44
N PHE A 232 -23.01 12.68 4.43
CA PHE A 232 -23.97 11.67 4.86
C PHE A 232 -23.61 11.02 6.19
N GLY A 233 -22.31 10.79 6.43
CA GLY A 233 -21.82 10.07 7.61
C GLY A 233 -21.71 10.90 8.87
N GLY A 234 -21.97 12.22 8.82
CA GLY A 234 -21.95 13.09 10.00
C GLY A 234 -20.56 13.45 10.52
N ALA A 235 -19.48 13.14 9.78
CA ALA A 235 -18.13 13.51 10.16
C ALA A 235 -17.97 15.03 10.18
N ARG A 236 -17.56 15.58 11.31
CA ARG A 236 -17.38 17.03 11.51
C ARG A 236 -16.01 17.49 11.06
N ARG A 237 -15.00 16.67 11.34
CA ARG A 237 -13.61 16.97 10.99
C ARG A 237 -12.85 15.70 10.64
N VAL A 238 -12.22 15.70 9.48
CA VAL A 238 -11.41 14.61 8.95
C VAL A 238 -9.95 15.02 8.91
N LEU A 239 -9.08 14.16 9.37
CA LEU A 239 -7.62 14.31 9.28
C LEU A 239 -7.10 13.46 8.12
N PHE A 240 -6.33 14.06 7.22
CA PHE A 240 -5.62 13.37 6.15
C PHE A 240 -4.11 13.46 6.40
N LEU A 241 -3.53 12.36 6.88
CA LEU A 241 -2.11 12.28 7.20
C LEU A 241 -1.31 11.80 6.00
N VAL A 242 -0.24 12.50 5.72
CA VAL A 242 0.71 12.18 4.66
C VAL A 242 2.11 11.97 5.25
N ASP A 243 2.92 11.17 4.54
CA ASP A 243 4.31 10.92 4.95
C ASP A 243 5.21 12.15 4.71
N ARG A 244 4.92 12.92 3.65
CA ARG A 244 5.75 14.08 3.24
C ARG A 244 4.89 15.25 2.77
N SER A 245 5.46 16.44 2.85
CA SER A 245 4.80 17.71 2.51
C SER A 245 4.35 17.77 1.05
N ASN A 246 5.14 17.25 0.11
CA ASN A 246 4.79 17.20 -1.30
C ASN A 246 3.56 16.31 -1.60
N LEU A 247 3.36 15.22 -0.84
CA LEU A 247 2.14 14.41 -0.91
C LEU A 247 0.93 15.21 -0.41
N GLY A 248 1.13 16.05 0.59
CA GLY A 248 0.10 16.98 1.07
C GLY A 248 -0.37 17.97 0.00
N GLU A 249 0.57 18.51 -0.81
CA GLU A 249 0.23 19.37 -1.95
C GLU A 249 -0.58 18.64 -3.02
N GLN A 250 -0.26 17.37 -3.27
CA GLN A 250 -1.02 16.55 -4.22
C GLN A 250 -2.43 16.23 -3.71
N ALA A 251 -2.54 15.85 -2.44
CA ALA A 251 -3.84 15.61 -1.82
C ALA A 251 -4.70 16.88 -1.85
N GLU A 252 -4.14 18.05 -1.52
CA GLU A 252 -4.83 19.34 -1.61
C GLU A 252 -5.38 19.63 -3.01
N LYS A 253 -4.57 19.37 -4.05
CA LYS A 253 -4.99 19.50 -5.45
C LYS A 253 -6.10 18.53 -5.84
N GLU A 254 -6.08 17.31 -5.35
CA GLU A 254 -7.17 16.36 -5.57
C GLU A 254 -8.48 16.85 -4.94
N PHE A 255 -8.44 17.40 -3.71
CA PHE A 255 -9.61 18.05 -3.10
C PHE A 255 -10.10 19.26 -3.90
N GLN A 256 -9.19 20.07 -4.46
CA GLN A 256 -9.54 21.24 -5.29
C GLN A 256 -10.16 20.84 -6.63
N ASN A 257 -9.73 19.71 -7.20
CA ASN A 257 -10.19 19.25 -8.51
C ASN A 257 -11.45 18.39 -8.42
N PHE A 258 -11.73 17.79 -7.26
CA PHE A 258 -12.87 16.88 -7.09
C PHE A 258 -14.19 17.62 -7.28
N GLU A 259 -14.98 17.13 -8.21
CA GLU A 259 -16.36 17.57 -8.46
C GLU A 259 -17.33 16.59 -7.80
N THR A 260 -18.25 17.15 -7.02
CA THR A 260 -19.23 16.37 -6.29
C THR A 260 -20.22 15.71 -7.27
N PRO A 261 -20.60 14.45 -7.06
CA PRO A 261 -21.48 13.73 -7.97
C PRO A 261 -22.91 14.29 -8.00
N ASP A 262 -23.33 14.99 -6.95
CA ASP A 262 -24.72 15.43 -6.76
C ASP A 262 -25.04 16.74 -7.47
N ASP A 263 -24.15 17.72 -7.39
CA ASP A 263 -24.39 19.08 -7.87
C ASP A 263 -23.24 19.69 -8.69
N HIS A 264 -22.22 18.87 -8.99
CA HIS A 264 -21.05 19.23 -9.80
C HIS A 264 -20.25 20.44 -9.29
N ARG A 265 -20.39 20.78 -8.00
CA ARG A 265 -19.55 21.80 -7.36
C ARG A 265 -18.22 21.23 -6.95
N LYS A 266 -17.20 22.08 -6.84
CA LYS A 266 -15.92 21.68 -6.29
C LYS A 266 -16.04 21.36 -4.79
N PHE A 267 -15.30 20.36 -4.31
CA PHE A 267 -15.27 20.01 -2.88
C PHE A 267 -14.98 21.24 -2.02
N THR A 268 -14.01 22.05 -2.44
CA THR A 268 -13.55 23.24 -1.72
C THR A 268 -14.54 24.42 -1.73
N GLU A 269 -15.56 24.39 -2.58
CA GLU A 269 -16.69 25.34 -2.53
C GLU A 269 -17.68 25.00 -1.41
N LEU A 270 -17.73 23.72 -1.01
CA LEU A 270 -18.64 23.21 0.00
C LEU A 270 -17.99 23.14 1.39
N TYR A 271 -16.72 22.69 1.44
CA TYR A 271 -16.03 22.40 2.67
C TYR A 271 -14.62 22.99 2.68
N ASN A 272 -14.23 23.58 3.82
CA ASN A 272 -12.91 24.12 3.99
C ASN A 272 -11.88 22.99 4.14
N VAL A 273 -10.94 22.93 3.22
CA VAL A 273 -9.75 22.06 3.25
C VAL A 273 -8.55 22.91 3.61
N GLN A 274 -7.82 22.51 4.62
CA GLN A 274 -6.62 23.21 5.08
C GLN A 274 -5.42 22.27 5.05
N ARG A 275 -4.44 22.58 4.23
CA ARG A 275 -3.10 22.00 4.36
C ARG A 275 -2.29 22.84 5.34
N LEU A 276 -1.79 22.19 6.39
CA LEU A 276 -1.06 22.91 7.43
C LEU A 276 0.37 23.26 6.97
N THR A 277 0.66 24.54 7.03
CA THR A 277 2.01 25.10 6.88
C THR A 277 2.52 25.70 8.19
N SER A 278 1.63 25.78 9.19
CA SER A 278 1.90 26.20 10.56
C SER A 278 1.17 25.29 11.55
N ASN A 279 1.48 25.40 12.83
CA ASN A 279 0.87 24.61 13.89
C ASN A 279 -0.53 25.12 14.32
N THR A 280 -1.30 25.69 13.39
CA THR A 280 -2.62 26.26 13.67
C THR A 280 -3.69 25.65 12.77
N ILE A 281 -4.73 25.08 13.38
CA ILE A 281 -5.90 24.56 12.66
C ILE A 281 -7.00 25.60 12.70
N GLY A 282 -7.53 25.96 11.51
CA GLY A 282 -8.68 26.85 11.38
C GLY A 282 -9.95 26.24 11.98
N ALA A 283 -10.72 27.05 12.71
CA ALA A 283 -11.95 26.59 13.37
C ALA A 283 -12.98 26.01 12.38
N SER A 284 -13.02 26.54 11.16
CA SER A 284 -13.94 26.13 10.09
C SER A 284 -13.40 24.98 9.21
N SER A 285 -12.18 24.51 9.44
CA SER A 285 -11.56 23.46 8.62
C SER A 285 -12.29 22.13 8.83
N ARG A 286 -12.84 21.58 7.75
CA ARG A 286 -13.49 20.27 7.72
C ARG A 286 -12.51 19.14 7.41
N VAL A 287 -11.55 19.42 6.55
CA VAL A 287 -10.46 18.50 6.23
C VAL A 287 -9.14 19.17 6.56
N VAL A 288 -8.31 18.51 7.33
CA VAL A 288 -6.97 18.96 7.68
C VAL A 288 -5.95 18.01 7.07
N ILE A 289 -5.07 18.53 6.23
CA ILE A 289 -3.98 17.77 5.60
C ILE A 289 -2.68 18.15 6.30
N THR A 290 -1.97 17.19 6.85
CA THR A 290 -0.69 17.44 7.54
C THR A 290 0.23 16.22 7.54
N THR A 291 1.51 16.44 7.85
CA THR A 291 2.46 15.36 8.13
C THR A 291 2.30 14.88 9.59
N ILE A 292 2.68 13.62 9.84
CA ILE A 292 2.60 13.07 11.20
C ILE A 292 3.58 13.75 12.15
N GLN A 293 4.72 14.22 11.64
CA GLN A 293 5.73 14.96 12.39
C GLN A 293 5.17 16.29 12.91
N ARG A 294 4.50 17.06 12.02
CA ARG A 294 3.86 18.32 12.41
C ARG A 294 2.75 18.07 13.41
N LEU A 295 1.90 17.05 13.19
CA LEU A 295 0.85 16.70 14.13
C LEU A 295 1.41 16.39 15.51
N PHE A 296 2.52 15.65 15.59
CA PHE A 296 3.19 15.35 16.85
C PHE A 296 3.74 16.62 17.54
N SER A 297 4.39 17.52 16.79
CA SER A 297 4.84 18.82 17.30
C SER A 297 3.66 19.63 17.90
N MET A 298 2.50 19.63 17.21
CA MET A 298 1.30 20.28 17.70
C MET A 298 0.76 19.65 19.00
N LEU A 299 0.79 18.31 19.10
CA LEU A 299 0.38 17.61 20.32
C LEU A 299 1.29 17.92 21.50
N LYS A 300 2.59 18.17 21.26
CA LYS A 300 3.52 18.68 22.29
C LYS A 300 3.25 20.12 22.70
N GLY A 301 2.44 20.87 21.95
CA GLY A 301 2.19 22.29 22.18
C GLY A 301 3.29 23.21 21.68
N GLU A 302 4.11 22.76 20.71
CA GLU A 302 5.12 23.60 20.06
C GLU A 302 4.44 24.64 19.16
N GLU A 303 4.82 25.93 19.27
CA GLU A 303 4.20 27.02 18.50
C GLU A 303 4.55 26.97 17.02
N ALA A 304 5.75 26.50 16.68
CA ALA A 304 6.24 26.38 15.31
C ALA A 304 6.93 25.03 15.09
N PHE A 305 6.76 24.50 13.90
CA PHE A 305 7.46 23.33 13.40
C PHE A 305 7.99 23.65 12.02
N GLU A 306 9.31 23.69 11.88
CA GLU A 306 9.96 23.71 10.60
C GLU A 306 9.97 22.28 10.06
N GLU A 307 9.19 22.02 9.01
CA GLU A 307 9.33 20.76 8.31
C GLU A 307 10.76 20.64 7.84
N PRO A 308 11.46 19.51 8.10
CA PRO A 308 12.72 19.25 7.47
C PRO A 308 12.52 19.49 5.97
N GLU A 309 13.37 20.29 5.36
CA GLU A 309 13.34 20.40 3.91
C GLU A 309 13.37 18.95 3.41
N ASP A 310 12.62 18.63 2.35
CA ASP A 310 12.56 17.28 1.77
C ASP A 310 13.96 16.72 1.43
N ASP A 311 15.01 17.35 1.91
CA ASP A 311 16.42 17.20 1.63
C ASP A 311 17.11 16.01 2.33
N ASP A 312 16.58 15.51 3.44
CA ASP A 312 17.19 14.34 4.07
C ASP A 312 16.75 13.07 3.36
N GLY A 313 17.65 12.49 2.59
CA GLY A 313 17.47 11.22 1.92
C GLY A 313 16.91 10.17 2.89
N LEU A 314 15.99 9.33 2.41
CA LEU A 314 15.31 8.26 3.17
C LEU A 314 16.25 7.37 4.01
N LEU A 315 17.57 7.38 3.71
CA LEU A 315 18.60 6.63 4.42
C LEU A 315 19.24 7.42 5.55
N ASP A 316 19.39 8.74 5.40
CA ASP A 316 20.02 9.60 6.41
C ASP A 316 19.03 9.97 7.53
N ALA A 317 17.74 10.11 7.19
CA ALA A 317 16.69 10.37 8.18
C ALA A 317 16.43 9.17 9.14
N ARG A 318 16.80 7.94 8.75
CA ARG A 318 16.67 6.76 9.61
C ARG A 318 17.64 6.76 10.80
N ASP A 319 18.81 7.33 10.64
CA ASP A 319 19.81 7.44 11.74
C ASP A 319 19.50 8.59 12.70
N ALA A 320 18.65 9.54 12.28
CA ALA A 320 18.20 10.68 13.07
C ALA A 320 16.88 10.44 13.82
N LEU A 321 16.14 9.36 13.52
CA LEU A 321 14.89 9.06 14.23
C LEU A 321 15.17 8.56 15.67
N PRO A 322 14.38 9.00 16.67
CA PRO A 322 14.46 8.47 18.02
C PRO A 322 14.29 6.94 18.01
N LYS A 323 15.08 6.24 18.81
CA LYS A 323 15.06 4.76 18.87
C LYS A 323 13.92 4.21 19.75
N GLU A 324 13.21 5.07 20.46
CA GLU A 324 12.14 4.70 21.39
C GLU A 324 10.81 5.37 21.03
N PRO A 325 9.66 4.74 21.36
CA PRO A 325 8.35 5.35 21.17
C PRO A 325 8.26 6.66 21.93
N ILE A 326 7.83 7.72 21.23
CA ILE A 326 7.75 9.05 21.84
C ILE A 326 6.43 9.13 22.62
N PRO A 327 6.44 9.43 23.91
CA PRO A 327 5.23 9.57 24.70
C PRO A 327 4.42 10.78 24.21
N VAL A 328 3.13 10.58 24.01
CA VAL A 328 2.16 11.63 23.68
C VAL A 328 1.44 12.03 24.97
N ALA A 329 1.39 13.33 25.25
CA ALA A 329 0.62 13.87 26.36
C ALA A 329 -0.71 14.46 25.87
N PHE A 330 -1.68 14.59 26.79
CA PHE A 330 -2.96 15.24 26.48
C PHE A 330 -2.75 16.72 26.12
N ASN A 331 -3.36 17.13 25.02
CA ASN A 331 -3.39 18.51 24.56
C ASN A 331 -4.83 19.03 24.51
N ALA A 332 -5.17 20.02 25.36
CA ALA A 332 -6.52 20.58 25.43
C ALA A 332 -6.94 21.36 24.17
N ALA A 333 -6.00 21.81 23.35
CA ALA A 333 -6.29 22.48 22.07
C ALA A 333 -6.65 21.48 20.96
N ILE A 334 -6.11 20.26 21.04
CA ILE A 334 -6.37 19.17 20.09
C ILE A 334 -6.72 17.93 20.93
N PRO A 335 -7.91 17.85 21.55
CA PRO A 335 -8.30 16.73 22.38
C PRO A 335 -8.47 15.44 21.57
N PRO A 336 -8.51 14.26 22.18
CA PRO A 336 -8.65 12.98 21.47
C PRO A 336 -9.83 12.90 20.50
N GLU A 337 -10.93 13.56 20.81
CA GLU A 337 -12.15 13.64 20.00
C GLU A 337 -12.15 14.77 18.96
N TYR A 338 -10.99 15.38 18.68
CA TYR A 338 -10.87 16.50 17.75
C TYR A 338 -11.16 16.13 16.30
N PHE A 339 -10.79 14.93 15.91
CA PHE A 339 -11.07 14.35 14.59
C PHE A 339 -11.98 13.13 14.73
N ASP A 340 -12.96 13.03 13.86
CA ASP A 340 -13.89 11.90 13.82
C ASP A 340 -13.31 10.73 13.02
N ILE A 341 -12.57 11.05 11.96
CA ILE A 341 -12.02 10.08 11.00
C ILE A 341 -10.60 10.51 10.61
N ILE A 342 -9.70 9.55 10.51
CA ILE A 342 -8.29 9.78 10.14
C ILE A 342 -7.94 8.88 8.97
N PHE A 343 -7.58 9.47 7.84
CA PHE A 343 -6.95 8.79 6.72
C PHE A 343 -5.45 8.91 6.83
N VAL A 344 -4.74 7.81 6.63
CA VAL A 344 -3.27 7.74 6.68
C VAL A 344 -2.77 7.25 5.34
N ASP A 345 -2.24 8.14 4.52
CA ASP A 345 -1.64 7.76 3.25
C ASP A 345 -0.25 7.16 3.46
N GLU A 346 0.09 6.17 2.65
CA GLU A 346 1.29 5.34 2.80
C GLU A 346 1.48 4.83 4.24
N CYS A 347 0.38 4.36 4.84
CA CYS A 347 0.28 4.02 6.26
C CYS A 347 1.33 3.02 6.76
N HIS A 348 1.86 2.18 5.87
CA HIS A 348 2.94 1.26 6.19
C HIS A 348 4.21 1.96 6.73
N ARG A 349 4.42 3.26 6.45
CA ARG A 349 5.53 4.06 6.97
C ARG A 349 5.21 4.69 8.31
N SER A 350 3.98 5.16 8.49
CA SER A 350 3.54 5.88 9.69
C SER A 350 3.32 4.99 10.91
N ILE A 351 3.16 3.67 10.71
CA ILE A 351 2.84 2.70 11.77
C ILE A 351 4.10 2.18 12.47
N TYR A 352 5.29 2.34 11.88
CA TYR A 352 6.52 1.88 12.50
C TYR A 352 6.83 2.63 13.80
N SER A 353 6.69 1.93 14.88
CA SER A 353 7.14 2.14 16.26
C SER A 353 6.99 3.53 16.90
N LEU A 354 7.38 4.61 16.23
CA LEU A 354 7.45 5.95 16.81
C LEU A 354 6.14 6.71 16.79
N TRP A 355 5.35 6.55 15.72
CA TRP A 355 4.15 7.35 15.47
C TRP A 355 2.85 6.64 15.84
N ARG A 356 2.91 5.38 16.23
CA ARG A 356 1.75 4.59 16.65
C ARG A 356 0.97 5.29 17.75
N GLN A 357 1.65 5.86 18.75
CA GLN A 357 1.01 6.56 19.86
C GLN A 357 0.26 7.82 19.41
N VAL A 358 0.75 8.52 18.38
CA VAL A 358 0.06 9.68 17.79
C VAL A 358 -1.26 9.27 17.15
N LEU A 359 -1.28 8.13 16.45
CA LEU A 359 -2.50 7.59 15.85
C LEU A 359 -3.48 7.06 16.90
N GLU A 360 -2.97 6.43 17.97
CA GLU A 360 -3.77 5.87 19.07
C GLU A 360 -4.24 6.95 20.08
N TYR A 361 -3.75 8.18 19.95
CA TYR A 361 -4.20 9.32 20.75
C TYR A 361 -5.66 9.69 20.48
N PHE A 362 -6.12 9.59 19.22
CA PHE A 362 -7.44 10.03 18.82
C PHE A 362 -8.52 8.97 19.03
N ASP A 363 -9.71 9.40 19.48
CA ASP A 363 -10.93 8.59 19.51
C ASP A 363 -11.64 8.69 18.15
N ALA A 364 -11.00 8.20 17.09
CA ALA A 364 -11.43 8.32 15.71
C ALA A 364 -11.38 6.97 14.97
N HIS A 365 -12.15 6.86 13.88
CA HIS A 365 -11.97 5.76 12.93
C HIS A 365 -10.69 5.99 12.11
N LEU A 366 -9.83 4.96 12.03
CA LEU A 366 -8.53 5.02 11.39
C LEU A 366 -8.54 4.22 10.09
N ILE A 367 -8.26 4.87 8.97
CA ILE A 367 -8.28 4.29 7.63
C ILE A 367 -6.89 4.39 7.03
N GLY A 368 -6.24 3.26 6.82
CA GLY A 368 -4.93 3.17 6.20
C GLY A 368 -5.01 2.95 4.70
N LEU A 369 -4.22 3.70 3.95
CA LEU A 369 -4.05 3.58 2.51
C LEU A 369 -2.62 3.12 2.22
N THR A 370 -2.47 2.11 1.38
CA THR A 370 -1.16 1.65 0.95
C THR A 370 -1.24 0.87 -0.36
N ALA A 371 -0.17 0.89 -1.14
CA ALA A 371 -0.03 -0.04 -2.27
C ALA A 371 0.61 -1.36 -1.84
N THR A 372 1.37 -1.36 -0.75
CA THR A 372 2.23 -2.48 -0.33
C THR A 372 2.16 -2.67 1.18
N PRO A 373 1.11 -3.32 1.70
CA PRO A 373 1.00 -3.58 3.13
C PRO A 373 2.03 -4.64 3.57
N ALA A 374 2.70 -4.38 4.68
CA ALA A 374 3.54 -5.37 5.34
C ALA A 374 2.75 -6.14 6.42
N LYS A 375 3.24 -7.27 6.89
CA LYS A 375 2.54 -8.11 7.89
C LYS A 375 2.12 -7.35 9.15
N HIS A 376 2.97 -6.48 9.67
CA HIS A 376 2.66 -5.65 10.84
C HIS A 376 1.59 -4.57 10.53
N THR A 377 1.48 -4.11 9.28
CA THR A 377 0.41 -3.21 8.85
C THR A 377 -0.95 -3.89 9.00
N PHE A 378 -1.08 -5.15 8.57
CA PHE A 378 -2.30 -5.93 8.79
C PHE A 378 -2.63 -6.08 10.28
N GLY A 379 -1.62 -6.37 11.12
CA GLY A 379 -1.80 -6.48 12.57
C GLY A 379 -2.32 -5.19 13.20
N PHE A 380 -1.74 -4.04 12.85
CA PHE A 380 -2.16 -2.74 13.35
C PHE A 380 -3.61 -2.39 12.97
N PHE A 381 -4.03 -2.71 11.75
CA PHE A 381 -5.42 -2.52 11.28
C PHE A 381 -6.35 -3.69 11.63
N ASN A 382 -6.01 -4.50 12.66
CA ASN A 382 -6.83 -5.60 13.17
C ASN A 382 -7.22 -6.61 12.06
N GLN A 383 -6.37 -6.78 11.05
CA GLN A 383 -6.61 -7.63 9.87
C GLN A 383 -7.87 -7.23 9.06
N ASN A 384 -8.40 -6.03 9.28
CA ASN A 384 -9.56 -5.52 8.57
C ASN A 384 -9.15 -4.90 7.22
N LEU A 385 -8.80 -5.77 6.28
CA LEU A 385 -8.52 -5.40 4.89
C LEU A 385 -9.86 -5.27 4.15
N VAL A 386 -10.28 -4.03 3.87
CA VAL A 386 -11.55 -3.75 3.19
C VAL A 386 -11.43 -3.72 1.67
N MET A 387 -10.22 -3.50 1.15
CA MET A 387 -9.93 -3.55 -0.28
C MET A 387 -8.53 -4.11 -0.51
N GLU A 388 -8.47 -5.09 -1.40
CA GLU A 388 -7.22 -5.60 -1.99
C GLU A 388 -7.31 -5.42 -3.50
N TYR A 389 -6.48 -4.53 -4.03
CA TYR A 389 -6.41 -4.24 -5.45
C TYR A 389 -4.95 -4.11 -5.86
N GLY A 390 -4.40 -5.22 -6.31
CA GLY A 390 -3.00 -5.37 -6.66
C GLY A 390 -2.65 -4.80 -8.03
N HIS A 391 -1.36 -4.89 -8.37
CA HIS A 391 -0.86 -4.45 -9.67
C HIS A 391 -1.46 -5.29 -10.82
N GLU A 392 -1.60 -6.60 -10.63
CA GLU A 392 -2.12 -7.50 -11.65
C GLU A 392 -3.59 -7.18 -12.01
N GLU A 393 -4.40 -6.90 -11.00
CA GLU A 393 -5.79 -6.48 -11.20
C GLU A 393 -5.87 -5.11 -11.87
N ALA A 394 -5.00 -4.17 -11.48
CA ALA A 394 -4.94 -2.85 -12.10
C ALA A 394 -4.52 -2.92 -13.57
N VAL A 395 -3.66 -3.87 -13.95
CA VAL A 395 -3.31 -4.15 -15.34
C VAL A 395 -4.48 -4.79 -16.08
N ALA A 396 -5.14 -5.78 -15.47
CA ALA A 396 -6.29 -6.45 -16.06
C ALA A 396 -7.46 -5.48 -16.36
N ASP A 397 -7.68 -4.50 -15.46
CA ASP A 397 -8.69 -3.46 -15.60
C ASP A 397 -8.25 -2.31 -16.54
N GLY A 398 -7.02 -2.34 -17.06
CA GLY A 398 -6.48 -1.28 -17.92
C GLY A 398 -6.24 0.06 -17.18
N VAL A 399 -6.07 0.03 -15.88
CA VAL A 399 -5.71 1.19 -15.04
C VAL A 399 -4.20 1.40 -15.05
N ASN A 400 -3.42 0.32 -15.12
CA ASN A 400 -1.97 0.31 -15.21
C ASN A 400 -1.51 -0.46 -16.46
N VAL A 401 -0.27 -0.21 -16.89
CA VAL A 401 0.42 -1.06 -17.87
C VAL A 401 1.27 -2.10 -17.16
N ASP A 402 1.45 -3.25 -17.80
CA ASP A 402 2.35 -4.32 -17.36
C ASP A 402 3.82 -3.94 -17.61
N PHE A 403 4.76 -4.77 -17.15
CA PHE A 403 6.18 -4.52 -17.31
C PHE A 403 6.93 -5.74 -17.85
N GLU A 404 8.03 -5.47 -18.53
CA GLU A 404 9.03 -6.45 -18.93
C GLU A 404 10.34 -6.19 -18.17
N ILE A 405 11.14 -7.23 -17.94
CA ILE A 405 12.42 -7.10 -17.26
C ILE A 405 13.55 -7.39 -18.25
N TYR A 406 14.47 -6.45 -18.37
CA TYR A 406 15.73 -6.62 -19.08
C TYR A 406 16.88 -6.59 -18.07
N LYS A 407 17.70 -7.64 -18.02
CA LYS A 407 18.79 -7.76 -17.06
C LYS A 407 20.11 -7.46 -17.73
N ILE A 408 20.90 -6.56 -17.15
CA ILE A 408 22.28 -6.28 -17.54
C ILE A 408 23.18 -6.75 -16.42
N ARG A 409 23.96 -7.80 -16.65
CA ARG A 409 24.94 -8.29 -15.69
C ARG A 409 26.34 -8.04 -16.21
N THR A 410 27.23 -7.54 -15.35
CA THR A 410 28.63 -7.34 -15.64
C THR A 410 29.46 -8.13 -14.61
N ARG A 411 30.67 -8.56 -15.00
CA ARG A 411 31.58 -9.24 -14.09
C ARG A 411 31.79 -8.45 -12.78
N ILE A 412 31.90 -7.14 -12.89
CA ILE A 412 32.09 -6.28 -11.72
C ILE A 412 30.86 -6.23 -10.81
N THR A 413 29.64 -6.20 -11.38
CA THR A 413 28.40 -6.24 -10.57
C THR A 413 28.20 -7.58 -9.86
N ASP A 414 28.67 -8.68 -10.43
CA ASP A 414 28.45 -10.02 -9.88
C ASP A 414 29.61 -10.46 -8.94
N GLY A 415 30.86 -10.16 -9.29
CA GLY A 415 32.03 -10.67 -8.58
C GLY A 415 32.91 -9.65 -7.88
N GLY A 416 32.68 -8.34 -8.11
CA GLY A 416 33.66 -7.31 -7.73
C GLY A 416 34.90 -7.29 -8.64
N SER A 417 35.96 -6.65 -8.23
CA SER A 417 37.24 -6.62 -8.95
C SER A 417 38.40 -6.32 -8.01
N THR A 418 39.64 -6.59 -8.51
CA THR A 418 40.87 -6.25 -7.82
C THR A 418 41.68 -5.29 -8.70
N ILE A 419 42.14 -4.19 -8.11
CA ILE A 419 43.09 -3.27 -8.72
C ILE A 419 44.46 -3.68 -8.18
N GLU A 420 45.30 -4.25 -9.04
CA GLU A 420 46.64 -4.68 -8.63
C GLU A 420 47.54 -3.45 -8.38
N ALA A 421 48.40 -3.55 -7.35
CA ALA A 421 49.38 -2.53 -7.01
C ALA A 421 50.63 -2.72 -7.86
N GLU A 422 50.51 -2.49 -9.17
CA GLU A 422 51.66 -2.56 -10.07
C GLU A 422 52.31 -1.15 -10.22
N ASP A 423 53.62 -1.12 -10.53
CA ASP A 423 54.36 0.12 -10.78
C ASP A 423 53.66 0.93 -11.88
N GLY A 424 53.22 2.15 -11.52
CA GLY A 424 52.50 3.04 -12.41
C GLY A 424 50.95 3.01 -12.31
N THR A 425 50.40 2.09 -11.55
CA THR A 425 48.94 2.10 -11.27
C THR A 425 48.59 3.24 -10.32
N MET A 426 47.75 4.17 -10.76
CA MET A 426 47.28 5.26 -9.95
C MET A 426 45.76 5.13 -9.73
N ILE A 427 45.31 5.24 -8.47
CA ILE A 427 43.89 5.30 -8.12
C ILE A 427 43.49 6.74 -7.78
N GLY A 428 42.34 7.17 -8.24
CA GLY A 428 41.76 8.46 -7.91
C GLY A 428 40.97 8.38 -6.61
N LEU A 429 41.39 9.11 -5.58
CA LEU A 429 40.67 9.23 -4.31
C LEU A 429 39.84 10.52 -4.32
N ARG A 430 38.52 10.39 -4.37
CA ARG A 430 37.55 11.49 -4.38
C ARG A 430 37.14 11.83 -2.95
N ASP A 431 37.41 13.06 -2.51
CA ASP A 431 36.87 13.58 -1.26
C ASP A 431 35.36 13.79 -1.40
N ARG A 432 34.57 13.16 -0.50
CA ARG A 432 33.11 13.15 -0.59
C ARG A 432 32.47 14.53 -0.39
N ARG A 433 33.12 15.41 0.39
CA ARG A 433 32.59 16.75 0.71
C ARG A 433 32.99 17.79 -0.33
N THR A 434 34.25 17.80 -0.72
CA THR A 434 34.82 18.83 -1.63
C THR A 434 34.81 18.41 -3.10
N ARG A 435 34.57 17.13 -3.39
CA ARG A 435 34.62 16.50 -4.72
C ARG A 435 36.00 16.54 -5.38
N LYS A 436 37.04 17.04 -4.70
CA LYS A 436 38.41 17.03 -5.20
C LYS A 436 38.94 15.61 -5.33
N VAL A 437 39.57 15.32 -6.46
CA VAL A 437 40.22 14.03 -6.73
C VAL A 437 41.72 14.24 -6.54
N ARG A 438 42.35 13.36 -5.74
CA ARG A 438 43.81 13.22 -5.68
C ARG A 438 44.16 11.84 -6.22
N TRP A 439 45.33 11.75 -6.83
CA TRP A 439 45.83 10.52 -7.43
C TRP A 439 46.94 9.97 -6.56
N GLU A 440 46.83 8.71 -6.18
CA GLU A 440 47.83 8.03 -5.35
C GLU A 440 48.09 6.64 -5.93
N THR A 441 49.31 6.13 -5.77
CA THR A 441 49.66 4.74 -6.05
C THR A 441 49.20 3.92 -4.84
N PRO A 442 48.38 2.86 -5.01
CA PRO A 442 47.98 1.99 -3.89
C PRO A 442 49.20 1.26 -3.32
N ASP A 443 49.32 1.26 -1.99
CA ASP A 443 50.40 0.52 -1.30
C ASP A 443 50.24 -0.99 -1.42
N ASP A 444 48.98 -1.48 -1.51
CA ASP A 444 48.61 -2.91 -1.68
C ASP A 444 47.50 -3.04 -2.73
N ALA A 445 47.28 -4.22 -3.28
CA ALA A 445 46.18 -4.50 -4.18
C ALA A 445 44.82 -4.20 -3.52
N VAL A 446 44.03 -3.38 -4.20
CA VAL A 446 42.70 -2.94 -3.71
C VAL A 446 41.63 -3.88 -4.27
N THR A 447 41.18 -4.83 -3.46
CA THR A 447 40.07 -5.71 -3.80
C THR A 447 38.77 -5.17 -3.24
N TYR A 448 37.73 -5.09 -4.08
CA TYR A 448 36.39 -4.68 -3.68
C TYR A 448 35.35 -5.69 -4.13
N LEU A 449 34.35 -5.88 -3.28
CA LEU A 449 33.20 -6.76 -3.51
C LEU A 449 32.05 -6.00 -4.19
N PRO A 450 31.06 -6.71 -4.79
CA PRO A 450 29.87 -6.08 -5.37
C PRO A 450 29.14 -5.11 -4.42
N GLY A 451 29.15 -5.38 -3.12
CA GLY A 451 28.58 -4.53 -2.09
C GLY A 451 29.32 -3.21 -1.84
N ASP A 452 30.58 -3.10 -2.26
CA ASP A 452 31.41 -1.89 -2.15
C ASP A 452 31.24 -0.96 -3.35
N LEU A 453 30.73 -1.49 -4.47
CA LEU A 453 30.45 -0.71 -5.67
C LEU A 453 29.54 0.46 -5.29
N ASP A 454 29.91 1.63 -5.82
CA ASP A 454 29.21 2.91 -5.61
C ASP A 454 29.11 3.37 -4.14
N ARG A 455 29.70 2.64 -3.22
CA ARG A 455 29.87 3.05 -1.80
C ARG A 455 31.27 3.58 -1.55
N ASN A 456 32.22 2.73 -1.77
CA ASN A 456 33.62 2.96 -1.50
C ASN A 456 34.43 3.06 -2.80
N VAL A 457 33.94 2.42 -3.86
CA VAL A 457 34.59 2.35 -5.17
C VAL A 457 33.58 2.72 -6.26
N VAL A 458 33.93 3.65 -7.14
CA VAL A 458 33.18 3.98 -8.35
C VAL A 458 33.88 3.36 -9.55
N ALA A 459 33.25 2.36 -10.14
CA ALA A 459 33.77 1.69 -11.33
C ALA A 459 33.22 2.37 -12.60
N LYS A 460 33.86 3.42 -13.10
CA LYS A 460 33.38 4.18 -14.27
C LYS A 460 33.20 3.30 -15.51
N ASP A 461 34.04 2.31 -15.69
CA ASP A 461 33.95 1.39 -16.83
C ASP A 461 32.72 0.51 -16.78
N GLN A 462 32.30 0.09 -15.60
CA GLN A 462 31.05 -0.65 -15.39
C GLN A 462 29.83 0.22 -15.76
N ILE A 463 29.75 1.47 -15.31
CA ILE A 463 28.67 2.41 -15.67
C ILE A 463 28.68 2.65 -17.18
N ARG A 464 29.85 2.83 -17.80
CA ARG A 464 30.03 2.99 -19.25
C ARG A 464 29.54 1.77 -20.03
N LEU A 465 29.88 0.56 -19.57
CA LEU A 465 29.44 -0.68 -20.19
C LEU A 465 27.92 -0.82 -20.15
N ILE A 466 27.29 -0.48 -19.02
CA ILE A 466 25.82 -0.46 -18.88
C ILE A 466 25.21 0.56 -19.84
N ALA A 467 25.76 1.78 -19.92
CA ALA A 467 25.27 2.82 -20.83
C ALA A 467 25.37 2.40 -22.31
N LYS A 468 26.47 1.77 -22.72
CA LYS A 468 26.65 1.20 -24.07
C LYS A 468 25.64 0.08 -24.35
N THR A 469 25.48 -0.87 -23.41
CA THR A 469 24.54 -1.98 -23.58
C THR A 469 23.11 -1.45 -23.67
N PHE A 470 22.76 -0.47 -22.87
CA PHE A 470 21.47 0.20 -22.93
C PHE A 470 21.22 0.82 -24.31
N ARG A 471 22.17 1.62 -24.84
CA ARG A 471 22.06 2.25 -26.15
C ARG A 471 22.04 1.23 -27.29
N ASP A 472 22.95 0.28 -27.30
CA ASP A 472 23.24 -0.53 -28.48
C ASP A 472 22.36 -1.79 -28.56
N LYS A 473 21.90 -2.31 -27.43
CA LYS A 473 21.12 -3.56 -27.33
C LYS A 473 19.70 -3.32 -26.79
N VAL A 474 19.56 -2.87 -25.54
CA VAL A 474 18.24 -2.77 -24.87
C VAL A 474 17.24 -1.97 -25.70
N LEU A 475 17.65 -0.79 -26.18
CA LEU A 475 16.75 0.06 -26.97
C LEU A 475 16.35 -0.59 -28.30
N LYS A 476 17.28 -1.26 -28.97
CA LYS A 476 17.00 -1.90 -30.28
C LYS A 476 16.15 -3.17 -30.14
N GLU A 477 16.43 -3.98 -29.14
CA GLU A 477 15.72 -5.26 -28.93
C GLU A 477 14.29 -5.05 -28.42
N THR A 478 14.09 -4.05 -27.54
CA THR A 478 12.79 -3.82 -26.92
C THR A 478 11.90 -2.85 -27.72
N PHE A 479 12.50 -1.79 -28.28
CA PHE A 479 11.73 -0.74 -28.96
C PHE A 479 11.92 -0.74 -30.48
N GLY A 480 12.68 -1.70 -31.04
CA GLY A 480 12.82 -1.92 -32.47
C GLY A 480 13.37 -0.71 -33.22
N ASP A 481 12.65 -0.27 -34.25
CA ASP A 481 13.09 0.79 -35.18
C ASP A 481 12.86 2.22 -34.66
N ARG A 482 12.46 2.39 -33.39
CA ARG A 482 12.30 3.73 -32.82
C ARG A 482 13.63 4.49 -32.82
N LYS A 483 13.59 5.73 -33.29
CA LYS A 483 14.75 6.62 -33.35
C LYS A 483 14.91 7.42 -32.05
N GLU A 484 13.79 7.68 -31.39
CA GLU A 484 13.77 8.45 -30.15
C GLU A 484 13.98 7.55 -28.94
N VAL A 485 14.86 7.93 -28.06
CA VAL A 485 15.05 7.24 -26.78
C VAL A 485 13.79 7.41 -25.95
N PRO A 486 13.11 6.33 -25.50
CA PRO A 486 11.96 6.44 -24.63
C PRO A 486 12.27 7.22 -23.34
N LYS A 487 11.26 7.83 -22.73
CA LYS A 487 11.45 8.51 -21.43
C LYS A 487 11.95 7.51 -20.40
N THR A 488 13.18 7.71 -19.95
CA THR A 488 13.90 6.78 -19.08
C THR A 488 14.15 7.39 -17.71
N LEU A 489 13.79 6.69 -16.65
CA LEU A 489 14.08 7.05 -15.27
C LEU A 489 15.12 6.09 -14.69
N ILE A 490 16.28 6.60 -14.28
CA ILE A 490 17.38 5.82 -13.71
C ILE A 490 17.50 6.10 -12.22
N PHE A 491 17.49 5.06 -11.42
CA PHE A 491 17.70 5.15 -9.98
C PHE A 491 19.17 4.92 -9.63
N ALA A 492 19.82 5.96 -9.15
CA ALA A 492 21.18 5.96 -8.66
C ALA A 492 21.21 5.80 -7.13
N LYS A 493 22.38 5.46 -6.59
CA LYS A 493 22.57 5.19 -5.19
C LYS A 493 22.66 6.45 -4.33
N ASP A 494 23.44 7.41 -4.79
CA ASP A 494 23.64 8.71 -4.17
C ASP A 494 23.81 9.79 -5.23
N ASP A 495 23.92 11.03 -4.80
CA ASP A 495 24.04 12.19 -5.68
C ASP A 495 25.32 12.17 -6.54
N SER A 496 26.41 11.59 -6.01
CA SER A 496 27.67 11.45 -6.73
C SER A 496 27.55 10.42 -7.85
N HIS A 497 26.96 9.28 -7.56
CA HIS A 497 26.71 8.24 -8.54
C HIS A 497 25.75 8.74 -9.63
N ALA A 498 24.72 9.52 -9.26
CA ALA A 498 23.81 10.13 -10.23
C ALA A 498 24.57 11.07 -11.21
N GLU A 499 25.55 11.81 -10.75
CA GLU A 499 26.37 12.71 -11.56
C GLU A 499 27.26 11.93 -12.52
N ASP A 500 27.96 10.90 -12.04
CA ASP A 500 28.79 10.03 -12.88
C ASP A 500 27.95 9.32 -13.98
N ILE A 501 26.73 8.87 -13.65
CA ILE A 501 25.81 8.28 -14.65
C ILE A 501 25.41 9.31 -15.71
N VAL A 502 25.03 10.55 -15.31
CA VAL A 502 24.63 11.59 -16.26
C VAL A 502 25.76 11.93 -17.23
N GLU A 503 27.00 12.09 -16.73
CA GLU A 503 28.16 12.36 -17.56
C GLU A 503 28.38 11.25 -18.60
N LEU A 504 28.41 9.99 -18.15
CA LEU A 504 28.67 8.85 -19.01
C LEU A 504 27.53 8.57 -20.00
N ILE A 505 26.27 8.76 -19.63
CA ILE A 505 25.12 8.65 -20.55
C ILE A 505 25.22 9.71 -21.64
N ARG A 506 25.54 10.98 -21.32
CA ARG A 506 25.72 12.05 -22.32
C ARG A 506 26.86 11.72 -23.28
N GLU A 507 27.98 11.27 -22.75
CA GLU A 507 29.17 10.89 -23.52
C GLU A 507 28.86 9.72 -24.47
N GLU A 508 28.29 8.62 -23.98
CA GLU A 508 28.03 7.42 -24.77
C GLU A 508 26.95 7.62 -25.84
N PHE A 509 25.93 8.44 -25.56
CA PHE A 509 24.91 8.78 -26.54
C PHE A 509 25.33 9.93 -27.48
N GLY A 510 26.44 10.61 -27.23
CA GLY A 510 26.88 11.77 -28.00
C GLY A 510 25.88 12.91 -28.03
N ARG A 511 25.15 13.11 -26.91
CA ARG A 511 24.04 14.07 -26.80
C ARG A 511 24.39 15.22 -25.83
N GLY A 512 23.75 16.38 -26.03
CA GLY A 512 23.96 17.56 -25.20
C GLY A 512 23.36 17.47 -23.79
N ASN A 513 23.52 18.53 -23.02
CA ASN A 513 23.11 18.60 -21.60
C ASN A 513 21.62 18.38 -21.38
N ASP A 514 20.78 18.78 -22.31
CA ASP A 514 19.33 18.65 -22.21
C ASP A 514 18.84 17.21 -22.35
N PHE A 515 19.66 16.32 -22.95
CA PHE A 515 19.30 14.92 -23.20
C PHE A 515 19.15 14.11 -21.91
N CYS A 516 20.12 14.24 -21.00
CA CYS A 516 20.15 13.54 -19.72
C CYS A 516 20.38 14.54 -18.59
N THR A 517 19.57 14.50 -17.54
CA THR A 517 19.70 15.41 -16.42
C THR A 517 19.59 14.70 -15.08
N LYS A 518 20.24 15.26 -14.07
CA LYS A 518 20.12 14.83 -12.68
C LYS A 518 18.97 15.58 -12.03
N ILE A 519 18.08 14.85 -11.32
CA ILE A 519 17.04 15.44 -10.48
C ILE A 519 17.17 14.86 -9.07
N THR A 520 17.86 15.57 -8.22
CA THR A 520 18.06 15.28 -6.80
C THR A 520 17.86 16.57 -6.01
N TYR A 521 17.77 16.46 -4.70
CA TYR A 521 17.66 17.63 -3.82
C TYR A 521 18.87 18.59 -3.94
N LYS A 522 20.06 18.07 -4.31
CA LYS A 522 21.28 18.85 -4.51
C LYS A 522 21.42 19.39 -5.94
N THR A 523 20.38 19.32 -6.76
CA THR A 523 20.42 19.84 -8.12
C THR A 523 20.49 21.37 -8.07
N THR A 524 21.49 21.94 -8.74
CA THR A 524 21.69 23.39 -8.87
C THR A 524 21.11 23.88 -10.20
N GLY A 525 20.65 25.12 -10.22
CA GLY A 525 20.08 25.77 -11.43
C GLY A 525 18.54 25.78 -11.38
N LYS A 526 17.87 25.02 -12.26
CA LYS A 526 16.40 24.90 -12.25
C LYS A 526 15.95 24.14 -11.01
N LYS A 527 14.83 24.55 -10.45
CA LYS A 527 14.23 23.84 -9.30
C LYS A 527 13.82 22.41 -9.68
N PRO A 528 13.97 21.44 -8.78
CA PRO A 528 13.56 20.05 -9.05
C PRO A 528 12.12 19.91 -9.58
N LYS A 529 11.17 20.69 -9.05
CA LYS A 529 9.77 20.71 -9.53
C LYS A 529 9.66 21.12 -11.01
N GLU A 530 10.44 22.07 -11.46
CA GLU A 530 10.46 22.51 -12.86
C GLU A 530 11.05 21.44 -13.78
N LEU A 531 12.14 20.79 -13.35
CA LEU A 531 12.77 19.69 -14.10
C LEU A 531 11.85 18.46 -14.21
N ILE A 532 11.10 18.15 -13.16
CA ILE A 532 10.09 17.09 -13.17
C ILE A 532 8.97 17.46 -14.16
N GLN A 533 8.52 18.71 -14.17
CA GLN A 533 7.51 19.18 -15.11
C GLN A 533 8.04 19.11 -16.56
N ASP A 534 9.27 19.53 -16.82
CA ASP A 534 9.90 19.40 -18.13
C ASP A 534 9.98 17.92 -18.55
N PHE A 535 10.38 17.02 -17.65
CA PHE A 535 10.43 15.58 -17.94
C PHE A 535 9.07 14.98 -18.28
N ARG A 536 8.03 15.51 -17.67
CA ARG A 536 6.65 15.06 -17.85
C ARG A 536 6.02 15.56 -19.16
N THR A 537 6.27 16.82 -19.56
CA THR A 537 5.49 17.49 -20.62
C THR A 537 6.31 17.92 -21.81
N SER A 538 7.64 17.90 -21.73
CA SER A 538 8.52 18.37 -22.79
C SER A 538 9.26 17.22 -23.47
N TYR A 539 9.76 17.45 -24.68
CA TYR A 539 10.59 16.48 -25.40
C TYR A 539 11.88 16.17 -24.62
N TYR A 540 12.57 17.15 -24.10
CA TYR A 540 13.73 17.01 -23.20
C TYR A 540 13.34 17.25 -21.74
N PRO A 541 14.03 16.59 -20.77
CA PRO A 541 15.06 15.56 -20.93
C PRO A 541 14.48 14.21 -21.38
N ARG A 542 15.29 13.38 -22.10
CA ARG A 542 14.91 12.01 -22.43
C ARG A 542 15.20 11.05 -21.29
N VAL A 543 16.34 11.28 -20.61
CA VAL A 543 16.81 10.45 -19.49
C VAL A 543 16.92 11.31 -18.24
N VAL A 544 16.38 10.83 -17.15
CA VAL A 544 16.48 11.44 -15.83
C VAL A 544 17.14 10.46 -14.86
N VAL A 545 18.17 10.95 -14.15
CA VAL A 545 18.83 10.19 -13.09
C VAL A 545 18.45 10.80 -11.74
N THR A 546 17.94 9.98 -10.84
CA THR A 546 17.48 10.39 -9.51
C THR A 546 17.97 9.43 -8.43
N VAL A 547 17.96 9.86 -7.19
CA VAL A 547 18.22 9.00 -6.03
C VAL A 547 16.92 8.54 -5.39
N ASP A 548 16.17 9.45 -4.79
CA ASP A 548 14.92 9.15 -4.06
C ASP A 548 13.77 10.13 -4.38
N LEU A 549 14.08 11.33 -4.91
CA LEU A 549 13.11 12.41 -5.07
C LEU A 549 11.90 12.01 -5.93
N ILE A 550 12.11 11.22 -6.96
CA ILE A 550 11.06 10.76 -7.87
C ILE A 550 10.50 9.38 -7.44
N ALA A 551 11.06 8.75 -6.43
CA ALA A 551 10.61 7.44 -5.96
C ALA A 551 9.21 7.50 -5.34
N THR A 552 8.82 8.63 -4.74
CA THR A 552 7.52 8.80 -4.07
C THR A 552 6.77 10.01 -4.58
N GLY A 553 5.45 9.91 -4.69
CA GLY A 553 4.53 11.03 -4.85
C GLY A 553 4.50 11.75 -6.19
N THR A 554 5.28 11.35 -7.20
CA THR A 554 5.34 12.06 -8.48
C THR A 554 4.65 11.28 -9.60
N ASP A 555 3.64 11.84 -10.27
CA ASP A 555 2.97 11.23 -11.41
C ASP A 555 3.68 11.64 -12.73
N ILE A 556 4.42 10.71 -13.35
CA ILE A 556 5.12 10.92 -14.62
C ILE A 556 4.67 9.84 -15.60
N ARG A 557 3.57 10.09 -16.30
CA ARG A 557 2.92 9.13 -17.20
C ARG A 557 3.78 8.68 -18.38
N PRO A 558 4.60 9.55 -19.02
CA PRO A 558 5.36 9.16 -20.22
C PRO A 558 6.60 8.30 -19.96
N VAL A 559 6.89 7.90 -18.70
CA VAL A 559 8.01 7.00 -18.40
C VAL A 559 7.75 5.62 -19.00
N GLU A 560 8.62 5.20 -19.93
CA GLU A 560 8.57 3.90 -20.59
C GLU A 560 9.68 2.96 -20.11
N ILE A 561 10.73 3.49 -19.47
CA ILE A 561 11.86 2.69 -18.96
C ILE A 561 12.17 3.13 -17.53
N VAL A 562 12.26 2.15 -16.63
CA VAL A 562 12.76 2.32 -15.26
C VAL A 562 14.02 1.48 -15.09
N MET A 563 15.16 2.13 -14.86
CA MET A 563 16.45 1.45 -14.75
C MET A 563 16.98 1.50 -13.32
N PHE A 564 17.36 0.35 -12.79
CA PHE A 564 17.94 0.20 -11.46
C PHE A 564 19.46 0.05 -11.55
N MET A 565 20.18 1.11 -11.18
CA MET A 565 21.63 1.13 -11.00
C MET A 565 22.01 1.24 -9.52
N ARG A 566 21.06 0.90 -8.64
CA ARG A 566 21.27 0.77 -7.20
C ARG A 566 20.56 -0.46 -6.67
N SER A 567 21.15 -1.12 -5.69
CA SER A 567 20.45 -2.18 -4.96
C SER A 567 19.35 -1.56 -4.09
N VAL A 568 18.18 -2.18 -4.09
CA VAL A 568 17.05 -1.81 -3.27
C VAL A 568 16.84 -2.91 -2.24
N LYS A 569 16.85 -2.58 -0.96
CA LYS A 569 16.75 -3.56 0.14
C LYS A 569 15.33 -3.73 0.69
N SER A 570 14.41 -2.86 0.29
CA SER A 570 13.02 -2.86 0.74
C SER A 570 12.09 -3.15 -0.43
N ARG A 571 11.24 -4.16 -0.28
CA ARG A 571 10.19 -4.47 -1.26
C ARG A 571 9.27 -3.27 -1.49
N VAL A 572 8.91 -2.57 -0.42
CA VAL A 572 8.07 -1.37 -0.50
C VAL A 572 8.71 -0.30 -1.38
N LEU A 573 10.01 -0.01 -1.18
CA LEU A 573 10.73 0.97 -1.99
C LEU A 573 10.86 0.52 -3.45
N PHE A 574 11.12 -0.76 -3.69
CA PHE A 574 11.15 -1.32 -5.04
C PHE A 574 9.79 -1.14 -5.75
N GLU A 575 8.67 -1.49 -5.08
CA GLU A 575 7.34 -1.33 -5.65
C GLU A 575 6.98 0.14 -5.94
N GLN A 576 7.44 1.06 -5.10
CA GLN A 576 7.26 2.50 -5.33
C GLN A 576 8.06 3.01 -6.54
N MET A 577 9.30 2.56 -6.69
CA MET A 577 10.16 2.89 -7.83
C MET A 577 9.61 2.27 -9.12
N LYS A 578 9.25 0.99 -9.10
CA LYS A 578 8.57 0.28 -10.20
C LYS A 578 7.28 0.99 -10.59
N GLY A 579 6.52 1.44 -9.60
CA GLY A 579 5.27 2.17 -9.76
C GLY A 579 5.36 3.47 -10.56
N ARG A 580 6.57 3.96 -10.87
CA ARG A 580 6.76 5.12 -11.76
C ARG A 580 6.54 4.77 -13.23
N GLY A 581 6.74 3.52 -13.61
CA GLY A 581 6.52 3.05 -14.97
C GLY A 581 5.09 2.61 -15.28
N VAL A 582 4.29 2.24 -14.28
CA VAL A 582 2.99 1.55 -14.48
C VAL A 582 1.88 2.43 -15.05
N ARG A 583 2.06 3.75 -15.11
CA ARG A 583 1.00 4.68 -15.52
C ARG A 583 0.63 4.55 -16.98
N ILE A 584 -0.67 4.52 -17.27
CA ILE A 584 -1.19 4.69 -18.61
C ILE A 584 -1.05 6.14 -19.06
N ILE A 585 -0.94 6.33 -20.36
CA ILE A 585 -0.90 7.65 -21.00
C ILE A 585 -1.68 7.60 -22.31
N ASP A 586 -2.38 8.68 -22.62
CA ASP A 586 -3.04 8.80 -23.92
C ASP A 586 -1.98 8.79 -25.04
N PRO A 587 -2.23 8.07 -26.17
CA PRO A 587 -1.29 8.00 -27.28
C PRO A 587 -0.89 9.36 -27.86
N ASN A 588 -1.78 10.36 -27.86
CA ASN A 588 -1.47 11.69 -28.36
C ASN A 588 -0.59 12.46 -27.37
N GLU A 589 -0.85 12.32 -26.06
CA GLU A 589 0.03 12.89 -25.01
C GLU A 589 1.42 12.25 -25.07
N LEU A 590 1.51 10.94 -25.31
CA LEU A 590 2.81 10.26 -25.46
C LEU A 590 3.55 10.76 -26.71
N LYS A 591 2.87 10.91 -27.85
CA LYS A 591 3.45 11.47 -29.08
C LYS A 591 3.93 12.91 -28.91
N ALA A 592 3.26 13.70 -28.10
CA ALA A 592 3.69 15.08 -27.84
C ALA A 592 5.09 15.14 -27.20
N VAL A 593 5.45 14.16 -26.38
CA VAL A 593 6.76 14.09 -25.71
C VAL A 593 7.73 13.09 -26.38
N THR A 594 7.21 12.10 -27.12
CA THR A 594 8.00 11.09 -27.84
C THR A 594 7.38 10.88 -29.23
N PRO A 595 7.81 11.62 -30.25
CA PRO A 595 7.11 11.74 -31.53
C PRO A 595 6.91 10.44 -32.32
N ASP A 596 7.82 9.47 -32.18
CA ASP A 596 7.76 8.17 -32.85
C ASP A 596 7.09 7.06 -32.02
N ALA A 597 6.61 7.38 -30.81
CA ALA A 597 5.84 6.44 -30.01
C ALA A 597 4.41 6.32 -30.55
N THR A 598 3.87 5.10 -30.60
CA THR A 598 2.49 4.84 -31.00
C THR A 598 1.55 4.74 -29.82
N ALA A 599 1.91 3.94 -28.81
CA ALA A 599 1.19 3.77 -27.57
C ALA A 599 2.13 3.18 -26.51
N LYS A 600 1.81 3.38 -25.24
CA LYS A 600 2.49 2.72 -24.11
C LYS A 600 1.67 1.52 -23.68
N THR A 601 2.04 0.34 -24.15
CA THR A 601 1.38 -0.94 -23.82
C THR A 601 1.98 -1.61 -22.58
N HIS A 602 3.26 -1.37 -22.34
CA HIS A 602 4.03 -1.84 -21.18
C HIS A 602 5.15 -0.84 -20.88
N PHE A 603 5.87 -1.07 -19.81
CA PHE A 603 7.14 -0.38 -19.55
C PHE A 603 8.25 -1.39 -19.29
N LEU A 604 9.50 -0.95 -19.48
CA LEU A 604 10.66 -1.79 -19.32
C LEU A 604 11.34 -1.52 -17.97
N ILE A 605 11.59 -2.56 -17.20
CA ILE A 605 12.50 -2.52 -16.06
C ILE A 605 13.87 -2.99 -16.54
N VAL A 606 14.88 -2.12 -16.46
CA VAL A 606 16.28 -2.50 -16.71
C VAL A 606 16.97 -2.72 -15.37
N ASP A 607 17.28 -3.97 -15.07
CA ASP A 607 17.93 -4.36 -13.81
C ASP A 607 19.44 -4.55 -14.03
N CYS A 608 20.23 -3.63 -13.48
CA CYS A 608 21.69 -3.66 -13.60
C CYS A 608 22.39 -4.19 -12.34
N VAL A 609 21.63 -4.53 -11.29
CA VAL A 609 22.18 -4.86 -9.95
C VAL A 609 21.51 -6.07 -9.30
N GLY A 610 20.68 -6.81 -10.04
CA GLY A 610 19.99 -8.01 -9.53
C GLY A 610 18.85 -7.71 -8.54
N VAL A 611 18.26 -6.50 -8.59
CA VAL A 611 17.17 -6.11 -7.68
C VAL A 611 15.91 -6.96 -7.87
N THR A 612 15.68 -7.46 -9.07
CA THR A 612 14.50 -8.28 -9.41
C THR A 612 14.65 -9.74 -8.99
N GLU A 613 15.84 -10.16 -8.58
CA GLU A 613 16.15 -11.53 -8.16
C GLU A 613 16.32 -11.67 -6.65
N SER A 614 16.52 -10.54 -5.96
CA SER A 614 16.68 -10.55 -4.51
C SER A 614 15.33 -10.76 -3.83
N GLU A 615 15.25 -11.72 -2.89
CA GLU A 615 14.14 -11.76 -1.92
C GLU A 615 14.19 -10.47 -1.10
N LEU A 616 13.29 -9.54 -1.40
CA LEU A 616 13.19 -8.27 -0.69
C LEU A 616 12.43 -8.48 0.62
N PRO A 617 13.05 -8.32 1.79
CA PRO A 617 12.40 -8.55 3.08
C PRO A 617 11.34 -7.47 3.38
N ASP A 618 10.20 -7.91 3.90
CA ASP A 618 9.06 -7.05 4.30
C ASP A 618 9.30 -6.32 5.64
N THR A 619 10.33 -6.67 6.41
CA THR A 619 10.56 -6.15 7.77
C THR A 619 12.03 -5.79 8.01
N GLN A 620 12.25 -4.83 8.95
CA GLN A 620 13.60 -4.58 9.46
C GLN A 620 14.13 -5.88 10.11
N PRO A 621 15.29 -6.37 9.71
CA PRO A 621 15.80 -7.58 10.31
C PRO A 621 16.30 -7.31 11.73
N LEU A 622 15.94 -8.19 12.64
CA LEU A 622 16.66 -8.42 13.90
C LEU A 622 18.16 -8.67 13.66
N GLU A 623 18.53 -8.98 12.44
CA GLU A 623 19.88 -9.34 12.03
C GLU A 623 20.76 -8.10 11.77
N ARG A 624 21.57 -7.73 12.77
CA ARG A 624 22.47 -6.58 12.70
C ARG A 624 23.82 -6.89 12.02
N GLN A 625 24.22 -8.16 11.97
CA GLN A 625 25.48 -8.62 11.36
C GLN A 625 25.25 -9.56 10.17
N LYS A 626 24.77 -9.02 9.06
CA LYS A 626 24.41 -9.78 7.86
C LYS A 626 25.58 -10.51 7.17
N HIS A 627 26.80 -10.04 7.37
CA HIS A 627 27.99 -10.55 6.69
C HIS A 627 28.71 -11.67 7.45
N VAL A 628 28.31 -11.95 8.68
CA VAL A 628 28.92 -13.03 9.48
C VAL A 628 28.22 -14.35 9.19
N PRO A 629 28.88 -15.41 8.72
CA PRO A 629 28.26 -16.69 8.45
C PRO A 629 27.62 -17.30 9.73
N LEU A 630 26.53 -18.08 9.57
CA LEU A 630 25.87 -18.75 10.71
C LEU A 630 26.87 -19.60 11.52
N ARG A 631 27.81 -20.25 10.84
CA ARG A 631 28.89 -20.99 11.47
C ARG A 631 29.70 -20.13 12.44
N ALA A 632 30.10 -18.92 12.03
CA ALA A 632 30.86 -18.01 12.87
C ALA A 632 30.06 -17.49 14.07
N LEU A 633 28.74 -17.27 13.91
CA LEU A 633 27.85 -16.93 15.03
C LEU A 633 27.76 -18.07 16.05
N LEU A 634 27.64 -19.32 15.57
CA LEU A 634 27.62 -20.51 16.43
C LEU A 634 28.98 -20.76 17.12
N GLU A 635 30.10 -20.49 16.42
CA GLU A 635 31.44 -20.57 16.98
C GLU A 635 31.67 -19.49 18.07
N HIS A 636 31.17 -18.27 17.87
CA HIS A 636 31.19 -17.20 18.88
C HIS A 636 30.48 -17.63 20.16
N VAL A 637 29.28 -18.22 20.04
CA VAL A 637 28.51 -18.74 21.18
C VAL A 637 29.23 -19.93 21.83
N ALA A 638 29.82 -20.82 21.04
CA ALA A 638 30.59 -21.92 21.56
C ALA A 638 31.82 -21.47 22.37
N ALA A 639 32.42 -20.34 22.01
CA ALA A 639 33.50 -19.70 22.73
C ALA A 639 33.03 -18.91 23.98
N GLY A 640 31.73 -18.93 24.29
CA GLY A 640 31.17 -18.22 25.45
C GLY A 640 30.88 -16.74 25.23
N GLY A 641 30.87 -16.30 23.97
CA GLY A 641 30.56 -14.91 23.62
C GLY A 641 29.10 -14.52 23.88
N THR A 642 28.89 -13.35 24.46
CA THR A 642 27.58 -12.80 24.84
C THR A 642 27.33 -11.43 24.21
N ASN A 643 27.92 -11.16 23.04
CA ASN A 643 27.69 -9.90 22.32
C ASN A 643 26.23 -9.84 21.84
N ALA A 644 25.50 -8.82 22.26
CA ALA A 644 24.09 -8.63 22.00
C ALA A 644 23.76 -8.59 20.49
N GLU A 645 24.61 -8.00 19.65
CA GLU A 645 24.40 -7.93 18.21
C GLU A 645 24.59 -9.30 17.54
N VAL A 646 25.55 -10.08 18.01
CA VAL A 646 25.80 -11.46 17.53
C VAL A 646 24.62 -12.35 17.91
N LEU A 647 24.14 -12.26 19.15
CA LEU A 647 23.03 -13.06 19.65
C LEU A 647 21.71 -12.67 18.97
N SER A 648 21.45 -11.38 18.71
CA SER A 648 20.30 -10.92 17.96
C SER A 648 20.30 -11.48 16.53
N SER A 649 21.45 -11.46 15.88
CA SER A 649 21.61 -12.03 14.52
C SER A 649 21.42 -13.55 14.51
N LEU A 650 21.93 -14.23 15.55
CA LEU A 650 21.74 -15.67 15.71
C LEU A 650 20.27 -16.01 15.93
N ALA A 651 19.56 -15.31 16.81
CA ALA A 651 18.14 -15.50 17.07
C ALA A 651 17.31 -15.34 15.79
N SER A 652 17.58 -14.32 14.98
CA SER A 652 16.91 -14.09 13.70
C SER A 652 17.10 -15.27 12.72
N ARG A 653 18.30 -15.82 12.64
CA ARG A 653 18.57 -16.96 11.75
C ARG A 653 17.98 -18.28 12.26
N LEU A 654 18.01 -18.50 13.57
CA LEU A 654 17.33 -19.65 14.18
C LEU A 654 15.81 -19.57 14.00
N ALA A 655 15.20 -18.42 14.15
CA ALA A 655 13.77 -18.22 13.92
C ALA A 655 13.34 -18.50 12.47
N ARG A 656 14.22 -18.17 11.49
CA ARG A 656 13.97 -18.51 10.09
C ARG A 656 14.09 -20.01 9.83
N LEU A 657 15.09 -20.64 10.43
CA LEU A 657 15.30 -22.08 10.31
C LEU A 657 14.16 -22.87 10.98
N ASP A 658 13.74 -22.46 12.17
CA ASP A 658 12.61 -23.04 12.92
C ASP A 658 11.30 -23.06 12.09
N LYS A 659 11.04 -22.00 11.33
CA LYS A 659 9.87 -21.92 10.44
C LYS A 659 9.95 -22.89 9.23
N GLN A 660 11.13 -23.35 8.87
CA GLN A 660 11.35 -24.27 7.76
C GLN A 660 11.36 -25.73 8.22
N CYS A 661 11.55 -25.98 9.53
CA CYS A 661 11.54 -27.29 10.11
C CYS A 661 10.12 -27.87 10.15
N GLY A 662 10.02 -29.15 9.81
CA GLY A 662 8.82 -29.95 10.01
C GLY A 662 8.94 -30.80 11.28
N PRO A 663 7.90 -31.62 11.59
CA PRO A 663 7.88 -32.45 12.81
C PRO A 663 9.09 -33.37 12.97
N ASP A 664 9.63 -33.91 11.89
CA ASP A 664 10.79 -34.81 11.91
C ASP A 664 12.08 -34.05 12.26
N GLU A 665 12.26 -32.85 11.74
CA GLU A 665 13.41 -32.00 12.07
C GLU A 665 13.32 -31.50 13.52
N ASP A 666 12.12 -31.15 13.99
CA ASP A 666 11.89 -30.69 15.36
C ASP A 666 12.21 -31.81 16.35
N GLU A 667 11.85 -33.06 16.07
CA GLU A 667 12.21 -34.21 16.89
C GLU A 667 13.74 -34.42 16.95
N ARG A 668 14.45 -34.27 15.82
CA ARG A 668 15.91 -34.33 15.75
C ARG A 668 16.57 -33.21 16.57
N VAL A 669 16.04 -31.97 16.48
CA VAL A 669 16.50 -30.81 17.25
C VAL A 669 16.30 -31.06 18.75
N LEU A 670 15.12 -31.54 19.14
CA LEU A 670 14.79 -31.83 20.51
C LEU A 670 15.69 -32.93 21.09
N ALA A 671 15.96 -33.96 20.32
CA ALA A 671 16.88 -35.05 20.69
C ALA A 671 18.33 -34.55 20.86
N ALA A 672 18.83 -33.68 19.98
CA ALA A 672 20.18 -33.14 20.03
C ALA A 672 20.33 -32.00 21.07
N GLY A 673 19.31 -31.16 21.21
CA GLY A 673 19.31 -29.92 21.98
C GLY A 673 18.61 -29.97 23.33
N GLY A 674 17.73 -30.97 23.54
CA GLY A 674 16.85 -31.02 24.72
C GLY A 674 15.80 -29.89 24.77
N THR A 675 15.71 -29.08 23.70
CA THR A 675 14.80 -27.96 23.53
C THR A 675 14.63 -27.64 22.04
N SER A 676 13.54 -26.96 21.64
CA SER A 676 13.29 -26.56 20.25
C SER A 676 14.13 -25.33 19.83
N LEU A 677 14.31 -25.11 18.51
CA LEU A 677 14.95 -23.90 18.00
C LEU A 677 14.16 -22.64 18.35
N GLY A 678 12.84 -22.73 18.31
CA GLY A 678 11.94 -21.64 18.71
C GLY A 678 12.13 -21.24 20.18
N SER A 679 12.30 -22.23 21.08
CA SER A 679 12.56 -21.97 22.51
C SER A 679 13.93 -21.31 22.72
N ILE A 680 14.95 -21.72 22.00
CA ILE A 680 16.29 -21.10 22.04
C ILE A 680 16.20 -19.64 21.54
N CYS A 681 15.51 -19.43 20.43
CA CYS A 681 15.28 -18.11 19.86
C CYS A 681 14.56 -17.19 20.85
N HIS A 682 13.47 -17.67 21.45
CA HIS A 682 12.70 -16.94 22.44
C HIS A 682 13.55 -16.57 23.66
N GLY A 683 14.29 -17.51 24.20
CA GLY A 683 15.20 -17.28 25.31
C GLY A 683 16.30 -16.25 25.01
N ILE A 684 16.84 -16.23 23.78
CA ILE A 684 17.81 -15.19 23.38
C ILE A 684 17.12 -13.80 23.32
N VAL A 685 15.92 -13.72 22.74
CA VAL A 685 15.18 -12.45 22.63
C VAL A 685 14.82 -11.92 24.01
N GLU A 686 14.34 -12.77 24.92
CA GLU A 686 14.08 -12.38 26.32
C GLU A 686 15.35 -11.93 27.07
N ALA A 687 16.49 -12.62 26.85
CA ALA A 687 17.76 -12.26 27.48
C ALA A 687 18.30 -10.90 26.96
N LEU A 688 17.88 -10.47 25.78
CA LEU A 688 18.23 -9.18 25.17
C LEU A 688 17.26 -8.06 25.56
N ASP A 689 16.13 -8.37 26.22
CA ASP A 689 15.13 -7.41 26.65
C ASP A 689 15.64 -6.61 27.87
N PRO A 690 15.74 -5.27 27.79
CA PRO A 690 16.21 -4.45 28.89
C PRO A 690 15.38 -4.58 30.18
N ASP A 691 14.06 -4.73 30.06
CA ASP A 691 13.17 -4.86 31.22
C ASP A 691 13.42 -6.19 31.94
N ARG A 692 13.62 -7.27 31.23
CA ARG A 692 14.00 -8.56 31.80
C ARG A 692 15.39 -8.54 32.46
N GLN A 693 16.32 -7.78 31.87
CA GLN A 693 17.66 -7.60 32.45
C GLN A 693 17.61 -6.84 33.80
N ILE A 694 16.76 -5.82 33.89
CA ILE A 694 16.52 -5.06 35.13
C ILE A 694 15.84 -5.95 36.17
N GLU A 695 14.82 -6.70 35.79
CA GLU A 695 14.14 -7.67 36.69
C GLU A 695 15.11 -8.72 37.23
N ALA A 696 15.88 -9.32 36.34
CA ALA A 696 16.88 -10.30 36.73
C ALA A 696 17.98 -9.71 37.64
N ALA A 697 18.32 -8.43 37.45
CA ALA A 697 19.23 -7.73 38.36
C ALA A 697 18.62 -7.52 39.75
N ARG A 698 17.33 -7.16 39.80
CA ARG A 698 16.60 -7.04 41.08
C ARG A 698 16.56 -8.35 41.85
N GLU A 699 16.24 -9.44 41.16
CA GLU A 699 16.21 -10.78 41.76
C GLU A 699 17.59 -11.23 42.22
N ALA A 700 18.62 -11.09 41.38
CA ALA A 700 19.95 -11.61 41.63
C ALA A 700 20.69 -10.86 42.76
N PHE A 701 20.42 -9.56 42.93
CA PHE A 701 21.06 -8.70 43.90
C PHE A 701 20.16 -8.26 45.08
N HIS A 702 18.93 -8.81 45.15
CA HIS A 702 17.93 -8.52 46.18
C HIS A 702 17.67 -7.02 46.36
N VAL A 703 17.54 -6.30 45.24
CA VAL A 703 17.25 -4.88 45.20
C VAL A 703 15.77 -4.65 45.53
N GLU A 704 15.48 -3.90 46.58
CA GLU A 704 14.10 -3.55 46.95
C GLU A 704 13.34 -2.90 45.79
N PRO A 705 12.03 -3.13 45.64
CA PRO A 705 11.21 -2.59 44.54
C PRO A 705 11.23 -1.06 44.44
N SER A 706 11.54 -0.36 45.53
CA SER A 706 11.66 1.10 45.60
C SER A 706 12.98 1.66 45.06
N ASN A 707 13.97 0.78 44.79
CA ASN A 707 15.30 1.15 44.35
C ASN A 707 15.58 0.60 42.94
N GLU A 708 16.35 1.32 42.15
CA GLU A 708 16.81 0.82 40.85
C GLU A 708 18.16 0.10 41.00
N PRO A 709 18.35 -1.04 40.30
CA PRO A 709 19.66 -1.68 40.21
C PRO A 709 20.69 -0.76 39.54
N THR A 710 21.92 -0.82 40.00
CA THR A 710 23.01 -0.08 39.34
C THR A 710 23.32 -0.66 37.96
N ASP A 711 23.84 0.15 37.00
CA ASP A 711 24.24 -0.29 35.67
C ASP A 711 25.18 -1.51 35.68
N ALA A 712 26.06 -1.59 36.66
CA ALA A 712 26.96 -2.73 36.84
C ALA A 712 26.21 -4.02 37.21
N GLN A 713 25.18 -3.94 38.06
CA GLN A 713 24.31 -5.05 38.41
C GLN A 713 23.46 -5.50 37.24
N VAL A 714 22.88 -4.56 36.48
CA VAL A 714 22.12 -4.85 35.26
C VAL A 714 23.01 -5.53 34.22
N LYS A 715 24.20 -5.01 33.97
CA LYS A 715 25.16 -5.63 33.03
C LYS A 715 25.54 -7.05 33.43
N GLN A 716 25.80 -7.30 34.71
CA GLN A 716 26.14 -8.64 35.20
C GLN A 716 24.96 -9.59 35.13
N ALA A 717 23.74 -9.14 35.38
CA ALA A 717 22.52 -9.92 35.23
C ALA A 717 22.26 -10.23 33.74
N ALA A 718 22.40 -9.24 32.85
CA ALA A 718 22.27 -9.40 31.40
C ALA A 718 23.24 -10.44 30.82
N GLU A 719 24.52 -10.41 31.25
CA GLU A 719 25.51 -11.41 30.84
C GLU A 719 25.12 -12.83 31.30
N ARG A 720 24.57 -12.99 32.51
CA ARG A 720 24.08 -14.28 33.01
C ARG A 720 22.87 -14.76 32.21
N LEU A 721 21.89 -13.91 31.93
CA LEU A 721 20.73 -14.23 31.11
C LEU A 721 21.14 -14.68 29.71
N MET A 722 22.00 -13.91 29.04
CA MET A 722 22.50 -14.22 27.71
C MET A 722 23.27 -15.56 27.67
N LYS A 723 24.11 -15.82 28.65
CA LYS A 723 24.80 -17.13 28.78
C LYS A 723 23.83 -18.29 28.97
N ALA A 724 22.79 -18.11 29.80
CA ALA A 724 21.78 -19.14 30.03
C ALA A 724 20.97 -19.40 28.76
N ALA A 725 20.55 -18.36 28.03
CA ALA A 725 19.77 -18.47 26.81
C ALA A 725 20.49 -19.24 25.70
N VAL A 726 21.80 -19.07 25.56
CA VAL A 726 22.61 -19.76 24.55
C VAL A 726 23.22 -21.06 25.03
N ALA A 727 23.05 -21.44 26.29
CA ALA A 727 23.64 -22.65 26.86
C ALA A 727 23.38 -23.93 26.04
N PRO A 728 22.18 -24.17 25.48
CA PRO A 728 21.96 -25.34 24.62
C PRO A 728 22.88 -25.39 23.40
N LEU A 729 23.13 -24.25 22.80
CA LEU A 729 24.06 -24.14 21.65
C LEU A 729 25.53 -24.14 22.10
N ALA A 730 25.86 -23.48 23.20
CA ALA A 730 27.22 -23.39 23.69
C ALA A 730 27.77 -24.74 24.12
N THR A 731 26.96 -25.54 24.85
CA THR A 731 27.41 -26.78 25.49
C THR A 731 27.25 -28.05 24.65
N ARG A 732 26.47 -28.01 23.56
CA ARG A 732 26.13 -29.19 22.74
C ARG A 732 26.63 -29.05 21.30
N PRO A 733 27.81 -29.62 20.97
CA PRO A 733 28.35 -29.60 19.62
C PRO A 733 27.43 -30.27 18.59
N ALA A 734 26.75 -31.34 18.98
CA ALA A 734 25.80 -32.05 18.11
C ALA A 734 24.63 -31.15 17.64
N LEU A 735 24.09 -30.31 18.54
CA LEU A 735 23.04 -29.35 18.17
C LEU A 735 23.56 -28.31 17.16
N ARG A 736 24.77 -27.76 17.40
CA ARG A 736 25.36 -26.79 16.45
C ARG A 736 25.62 -27.41 15.07
N GLN A 737 26.04 -28.65 15.05
CA GLN A 737 26.25 -29.38 13.78
C GLN A 737 24.91 -29.61 13.09
N LEU A 738 23.89 -30.05 13.80
CA LEU A 738 22.55 -30.27 13.27
C LEU A 738 21.96 -28.98 12.71
N VAL A 739 22.08 -27.84 13.40
CA VAL A 739 21.62 -26.53 12.91
C VAL A 739 22.30 -26.16 11.59
N GLN A 740 23.59 -26.48 11.42
CA GLN A 740 24.28 -26.23 10.17
C GLN A 740 23.85 -27.20 9.05
N GLU A 741 23.56 -28.46 9.40
CA GLU A 741 23.05 -29.49 8.47
C GLU A 741 21.64 -29.11 7.98
N LEU A 742 20.74 -28.74 8.88
CA LEU A 742 19.39 -28.30 8.54
C LEU A 742 19.42 -27.07 7.63
N LYS A 743 20.30 -26.10 7.91
CA LYS A 743 20.49 -24.98 7.02
C LYS A 743 20.89 -25.40 5.61
N LYS A 744 21.84 -26.34 5.48
CA LYS A 744 22.26 -26.87 4.18
C LYS A 744 21.16 -27.69 3.48
N GLN A 745 20.30 -28.35 4.25
CA GLN A 745 19.16 -29.10 3.72
C GLN A 745 18.11 -28.20 3.09
N PHE A 746 17.89 -27.01 3.65
CA PHE A 746 16.88 -26.05 3.19
C PHE A 746 17.44 -24.96 2.28
N GLU A 747 18.76 -24.76 2.21
CA GLU A 747 19.39 -23.78 1.35
C GLU A 747 20.16 -24.48 0.21
N GLN A 748 19.78 -24.24 -1.03
CA GLN A 748 20.51 -24.66 -2.19
C GLN A 748 21.62 -23.66 -2.48
N ILE A 749 22.88 -24.08 -2.40
CA ILE A 749 24.04 -23.25 -2.79
C ILE A 749 24.12 -23.27 -4.31
N ILE A 750 23.88 -22.14 -4.94
CA ILE A 750 24.23 -21.95 -6.35
C ILE A 750 25.65 -21.38 -6.37
N ASP A 751 26.60 -22.20 -6.74
CA ASP A 751 27.99 -21.78 -6.94
C ASP A 751 28.15 -21.27 -8.37
N GLU A 752 28.37 -19.97 -8.50
CA GLU A 752 28.70 -19.29 -9.76
C GLU A 752 30.12 -18.69 -9.67
N VAL A 753 31.08 -19.48 -9.21
CA VAL A 753 32.51 -19.12 -9.23
C VAL A 753 33.14 -19.67 -10.46
N SER A 754 32.93 -19.13 -11.63
CA SER A 754 33.77 -19.32 -12.78
C SER A 754 33.76 -18.06 -13.66
N GLN A 755 34.92 -17.84 -14.32
CA GLN A 755 35.14 -16.69 -15.21
C GLN A 755 34.01 -16.53 -16.17
N ASP A 756 33.40 -15.34 -16.14
CA ASP A 756 32.23 -15.05 -16.96
C ASP A 756 32.61 -14.17 -18.15
N GLU A 757 32.39 -14.70 -19.32
CA GLU A 757 32.19 -14.01 -20.56
C GLU A 757 30.71 -13.64 -20.64
N LEU A 758 30.36 -12.58 -21.36
CA LEU A 758 28.97 -12.14 -21.59
C LEU A 758 28.11 -13.33 -22.09
N LEU A 759 27.32 -13.97 -21.20
CA LEU A 759 26.63 -15.20 -21.50
C LEU A 759 25.19 -15.05 -21.96
N ALA A 760 24.53 -13.93 -21.80
CA ALA A 760 23.24 -13.69 -22.45
C ALA A 760 22.88 -12.21 -22.49
N ASP A 761 22.54 -11.78 -23.66
CA ASP A 761 21.82 -10.57 -23.99
C ASP A 761 20.48 -10.96 -24.63
N GLN A 762 19.66 -11.65 -23.87
CA GLN A 762 18.32 -12.01 -24.33
C GLN A 762 17.30 -11.31 -23.47
N THR A 763 16.22 -10.84 -24.09
CA THR A 763 14.99 -10.47 -23.41
C THR A 763 14.66 -11.59 -22.42
N GLY A 764 14.84 -11.30 -21.14
CA GLY A 764 14.85 -12.31 -20.10
C GLY A 764 13.48 -12.84 -19.74
N ILE A 765 12.98 -13.74 -20.56
CA ILE A 765 11.90 -14.63 -20.17
C ILE A 765 12.55 -15.66 -19.24
N SER A 766 12.37 -15.51 -17.95
CA SER A 766 12.89 -16.46 -16.97
C SER A 766 12.30 -17.86 -17.21
N GLN A 767 13.02 -18.92 -16.88
CA GLN A 767 12.49 -20.28 -16.94
C GLN A 767 11.19 -20.39 -16.10
N GLU A 768 11.11 -19.67 -14.98
CA GLU A 768 9.90 -19.54 -14.16
C GLU A 768 8.70 -18.93 -14.93
N ALA A 769 8.93 -17.92 -15.76
CA ALA A 769 7.86 -17.33 -16.59
C ALA A 769 7.37 -18.34 -17.65
N ARG A 770 8.28 -19.13 -18.24
CA ARG A 770 7.90 -20.22 -19.14
C ARG A 770 7.14 -21.33 -18.44
N ASP A 771 7.54 -21.71 -17.24
CA ASP A 771 6.88 -22.77 -16.46
C ASP A 771 5.50 -22.29 -15.98
N LYS A 772 5.36 -21.02 -15.55
CA LYS A 772 4.07 -20.40 -15.26
C LYS A 772 3.17 -20.33 -16.51
N ALA A 773 3.72 -19.93 -17.64
CA ALA A 773 2.99 -19.91 -18.92
C ALA A 773 2.53 -21.32 -19.31
N ARG A 774 3.39 -22.33 -19.17
CA ARG A 774 3.02 -23.73 -19.43
C ARG A 774 1.92 -24.22 -18.50
N THR A 775 2.02 -23.94 -17.22
CA THR A 775 0.99 -24.29 -16.23
C THR A 775 -0.34 -23.60 -16.57
N LEU A 776 -0.30 -22.32 -16.95
CA LEU A 776 -1.49 -21.57 -17.33
C LEU A 776 -2.15 -22.16 -18.58
N VAL A 777 -1.38 -22.47 -19.62
CA VAL A 777 -1.88 -23.09 -20.87
C VAL A 777 -2.50 -24.46 -20.60
N LEU A 778 -1.80 -25.34 -19.88
CA LEU A 778 -2.30 -26.67 -19.50
C LEU A 778 -3.59 -26.57 -18.66
N SER A 779 -3.66 -25.61 -17.74
CA SER A 779 -4.87 -25.38 -16.93
C SER A 779 -6.03 -24.87 -17.78
N PHE A 780 -5.75 -24.03 -18.78
CA PHE A 780 -6.76 -23.54 -19.72
C PHE A 780 -7.28 -24.66 -20.63
N GLU A 781 -6.41 -25.46 -21.20
CA GLU A 781 -6.77 -26.61 -22.02
C GLU A 781 -7.58 -27.65 -21.23
N ALA A 782 -7.18 -27.96 -20.01
CA ALA A 782 -7.95 -28.84 -19.11
C ALA A 782 -9.34 -28.28 -18.82
N PHE A 783 -9.45 -26.98 -18.57
CA PHE A 783 -10.73 -26.31 -18.35
C PHE A 783 -11.67 -26.46 -19.55
N LEU A 784 -11.16 -26.28 -20.77
CA LEU A 784 -11.97 -26.44 -21.99
C LEU A 784 -12.51 -27.87 -22.10
N GLN A 785 -11.69 -28.87 -21.79
CA GLN A 785 -12.11 -30.28 -21.84
C GLN A 785 -13.12 -30.63 -20.72
N GLU A 786 -12.94 -30.10 -19.53
CA GLU A 786 -13.80 -30.37 -18.37
C GLU A 786 -15.21 -29.78 -18.55
N HIS A 787 -15.32 -28.57 -19.14
CA HIS A 787 -16.59 -27.84 -19.27
C HIS A 787 -17.19 -27.90 -20.68
N LYS A 788 -16.70 -28.80 -21.54
CA LYS A 788 -17.15 -28.93 -22.93
C LYS A 788 -18.65 -29.17 -23.09
N ASP A 789 -19.28 -29.85 -22.11
CA ASP A 789 -20.70 -30.20 -22.15
C ASP A 789 -21.56 -29.21 -21.35
N GLU A 790 -20.95 -28.26 -20.60
CA GLU A 790 -21.65 -27.33 -19.71
C GLU A 790 -21.82 -25.94 -20.33
N ILE A 791 -20.81 -25.47 -21.08
CA ILE A 791 -20.78 -24.11 -21.66
C ILE A 791 -21.21 -24.18 -23.11
N THR A 792 -22.27 -23.46 -23.48
CA THR A 792 -22.86 -23.48 -24.82
C THR A 792 -21.82 -23.19 -25.91
N ALA A 793 -20.98 -22.21 -25.75
CA ALA A 793 -19.91 -21.91 -26.69
C ALA A 793 -18.94 -23.09 -26.88
N LEU A 794 -18.59 -23.82 -25.82
CA LEU A 794 -17.70 -24.99 -25.93
C LEU A 794 -18.38 -26.17 -26.60
N GLN A 795 -19.67 -26.41 -26.37
CA GLN A 795 -20.45 -27.44 -27.10
C GLN A 795 -20.37 -27.23 -28.61
N PHE A 796 -20.40 -25.96 -29.06
CA PHE A 796 -20.22 -25.62 -30.47
C PHE A 796 -18.83 -26.06 -31.00
N PHE A 797 -17.75 -25.77 -30.28
CA PHE A 797 -16.38 -26.11 -30.71
C PHE A 797 -16.10 -27.62 -30.69
N PHE A 798 -16.78 -28.37 -29.85
CA PHE A 798 -16.62 -29.85 -29.75
C PHE A 798 -17.62 -30.63 -30.63
N SER A 799 -18.63 -30.00 -31.21
CA SER A 799 -19.63 -30.69 -32.07
C SER A 799 -19.14 -30.76 -33.51
N VAL A 800 -19.28 -31.94 -34.12
CA VAL A 800 -19.02 -32.17 -35.57
C VAL A 800 -20.17 -32.99 -36.17
N PRO A 801 -20.90 -32.52 -37.18
CA PRO A 801 -20.87 -31.18 -37.82
C PRO A 801 -21.52 -30.12 -36.95
N HIS A 802 -21.08 -28.85 -37.06
CA HIS A 802 -21.64 -27.72 -36.35
C HIS A 802 -23.14 -27.59 -36.67
N ARG A 803 -23.99 -27.72 -35.64
CA ARG A 803 -25.46 -27.73 -35.84
C ARG A 803 -26.09 -26.36 -35.71
N ASP A 804 -25.44 -25.47 -34.95
CA ASP A 804 -25.96 -24.15 -34.63
C ASP A 804 -24.88 -23.07 -34.88
N HIS A 805 -25.30 -21.81 -35.02
CA HIS A 805 -24.37 -20.68 -35.09
C HIS A 805 -23.95 -20.24 -33.70
N LEU A 806 -22.67 -19.89 -33.53
CA LEU A 806 -22.14 -19.31 -32.32
C LEU A 806 -22.57 -17.84 -32.26
N HIS A 807 -23.25 -17.43 -31.20
CA HIS A 807 -23.69 -16.05 -30.96
C HIS A 807 -22.75 -15.29 -30.03
N TYR A 808 -22.75 -13.97 -30.14
CA TYR A 808 -21.96 -13.12 -29.24
C TYR A 808 -22.28 -13.34 -27.77
N ALA A 809 -23.53 -13.64 -27.43
CA ALA A 809 -23.95 -13.99 -26.04
C ALA A 809 -23.21 -15.21 -25.51
N ASP A 810 -22.99 -16.24 -26.34
CA ASP A 810 -22.27 -17.46 -25.96
C ASP A 810 -20.78 -17.18 -25.71
N ILE A 811 -20.18 -16.31 -26.54
CA ILE A 811 -18.79 -15.85 -26.35
C ILE A 811 -18.64 -15.06 -25.03
N LYS A 812 -19.64 -14.24 -24.71
CA LYS A 812 -19.66 -13.47 -23.46
C LYS A 812 -19.82 -14.36 -22.22
N GLU A 813 -20.62 -15.44 -22.34
CA GLU A 813 -20.75 -16.45 -21.29
C GLU A 813 -19.43 -17.17 -21.04
N LEU A 814 -18.79 -17.65 -22.12
CA LEU A 814 -17.47 -18.27 -22.06
C LEU A 814 -16.42 -17.35 -21.46
N ALA A 815 -16.40 -16.07 -21.87
CA ALA A 815 -15.50 -15.07 -21.31
C ALA A 815 -15.69 -14.89 -19.82
N LYS A 816 -16.94 -14.84 -19.33
CA LYS A 816 -17.25 -14.77 -17.91
C LYS A 816 -16.77 -16.02 -17.16
N ALA A 817 -16.96 -17.20 -17.72
CA ALA A 817 -16.51 -18.44 -17.10
C ALA A 817 -14.99 -18.53 -17.00
N ILE A 818 -14.26 -18.06 -18.00
CA ILE A 818 -12.80 -18.03 -18.03
C ILE A 818 -12.24 -16.98 -17.07
N THR A 819 -12.87 -15.80 -16.99
CA THR A 819 -12.41 -14.70 -16.14
C THR A 819 -12.91 -14.78 -14.68
N ALA A 820 -13.81 -15.70 -14.38
CA ALA A 820 -14.35 -15.85 -13.02
C ALA A 820 -13.27 -16.34 -12.03
N PRO A 821 -13.31 -15.84 -10.78
CA PRO A 821 -12.48 -16.39 -9.70
C PRO A 821 -12.74 -17.89 -9.49
N PRO A 822 -11.72 -18.71 -9.14
CA PRO A 822 -10.35 -18.33 -8.78
C PRO A 822 -9.41 -18.18 -9.98
N ARG A 823 -9.85 -18.41 -11.21
CA ARG A 823 -8.97 -18.51 -12.40
C ARG A 823 -8.49 -17.17 -12.89
N SER A 824 -9.38 -16.18 -13.03
CA SER A 824 -9.09 -14.81 -13.49
C SER A 824 -8.21 -14.73 -14.74
N TRP A 825 -8.48 -15.62 -15.73
CA TRP A 825 -7.73 -15.67 -16.97
C TRP A 825 -8.32 -14.67 -17.97
N THR A 826 -7.53 -13.66 -18.32
CA THR A 826 -7.95 -12.73 -19.40
C THR A 826 -7.42 -13.19 -20.76
N PRO A 827 -8.05 -12.80 -21.86
CA PRO A 827 -7.54 -13.11 -23.21
C PRO A 827 -6.08 -12.70 -23.40
N GLU A 828 -5.69 -11.56 -22.84
CA GLU A 828 -4.31 -11.06 -22.91
C GLU A 828 -3.33 -11.96 -22.15
N LYS A 829 -3.69 -12.43 -20.97
CA LYS A 829 -2.85 -13.34 -20.17
C LYS A 829 -2.63 -14.66 -20.89
N LEU A 830 -3.70 -15.23 -21.43
CA LEU A 830 -3.64 -16.49 -22.21
C LEU A 830 -2.86 -16.31 -23.51
N TRP A 831 -3.08 -15.22 -24.23
CA TRP A 831 -2.35 -14.91 -25.45
C TRP A 831 -0.86 -14.80 -25.21
N ARG A 832 -0.47 -14.06 -24.19
CA ARG A 832 0.92 -13.89 -23.77
C ARG A 832 1.56 -15.22 -23.34
N ALA A 833 0.81 -16.09 -22.67
CA ALA A 833 1.32 -17.41 -22.30
C ALA A 833 1.63 -18.27 -23.54
N TYR A 834 0.76 -18.26 -24.55
CA TYR A 834 1.02 -18.94 -25.83
C TYR A 834 2.17 -18.29 -26.60
N GLU A 835 2.26 -16.96 -26.63
CA GLU A 835 3.38 -16.24 -27.24
C GLU A 835 4.73 -16.60 -26.61
N LEU A 836 4.76 -16.79 -25.28
CA LEU A 836 5.96 -17.22 -24.54
C LEU A 836 6.38 -18.66 -24.85
N LEU A 837 5.43 -19.54 -25.14
CA LEU A 837 5.68 -20.96 -25.40
C LEU A 837 5.87 -21.29 -26.87
N ASP A 838 5.10 -20.69 -27.76
CA ASP A 838 4.99 -20.98 -29.18
C ASP A 838 5.05 -19.70 -30.03
N LYS A 839 6.09 -18.88 -29.83
CA LYS A 839 6.24 -17.57 -30.49
C LYS A 839 6.08 -17.63 -32.01
N ASP A 840 6.51 -18.72 -32.64
CA ASP A 840 6.48 -18.89 -34.09
C ASP A 840 5.06 -19.13 -34.62
N LYS A 841 4.13 -19.52 -33.74
CA LYS A 841 2.73 -19.80 -34.08
C LYS A 841 1.76 -18.69 -33.68
N VAL A 842 2.23 -17.67 -32.95
CA VAL A 842 1.40 -16.56 -32.49
C VAL A 842 1.62 -15.34 -33.36
N ARG A 843 0.53 -14.81 -33.92
CA ARG A 843 0.50 -13.61 -34.75
C ARG A 843 -0.13 -12.44 -33.99
N GLY A 844 0.21 -11.22 -34.40
CA GLY A 844 -0.30 -9.98 -33.82
C GLY A 844 0.46 -9.58 -32.55
N ALA A 845 0.92 -8.31 -32.50
CA ALA A 845 1.65 -7.77 -31.35
C ALA A 845 0.78 -7.76 -30.09
N SER A 846 1.41 -7.89 -28.93
CA SER A 846 0.76 -7.76 -27.63
C SER A 846 0.07 -6.39 -27.50
N GLY A 847 -1.26 -6.37 -27.44
CA GLY A 847 -2.09 -5.19 -27.33
C GLY A 847 -3.40 -5.54 -26.64
N LYS A 848 -4.27 -4.55 -26.46
CA LYS A 848 -5.60 -4.78 -25.91
C LYS A 848 -6.35 -5.76 -26.81
N ARG A 849 -6.78 -6.88 -26.25
CA ARG A 849 -7.52 -7.93 -26.98
C ARG A 849 -9.01 -7.66 -26.93
N LEU A 850 -9.67 -7.98 -28.03
CA LEU A 850 -11.13 -7.97 -28.10
C LEU A 850 -11.70 -9.22 -27.40
N LEU A 851 -12.93 -9.12 -26.93
CA LEU A 851 -13.65 -10.27 -26.37
C LEU A 851 -13.71 -11.44 -27.36
N THR A 852 -13.86 -11.14 -28.65
CA THR A 852 -13.91 -12.09 -29.77
C THR A 852 -12.58 -12.86 -29.96
N ASP A 853 -11.44 -12.35 -29.45
CA ASP A 853 -10.16 -13.06 -29.48
C ASP A 853 -10.15 -14.34 -28.62
N ILE A 854 -11.09 -14.48 -27.68
CA ILE A 854 -11.31 -15.73 -26.94
C ILE A 854 -11.61 -16.90 -27.89
N VAL A 855 -12.33 -16.67 -28.96
CA VAL A 855 -12.62 -17.71 -29.97
C VAL A 855 -11.31 -18.18 -30.60
N SER A 856 -10.41 -17.27 -30.97
CA SER A 856 -9.09 -17.63 -31.52
C SER A 856 -8.25 -18.42 -30.49
N LEU A 857 -8.29 -18.05 -29.22
CA LEU A 857 -7.61 -18.79 -28.14
C LEU A 857 -8.17 -20.20 -27.97
N VAL A 858 -9.49 -20.38 -27.97
CA VAL A 858 -10.12 -21.71 -27.85
C VAL A 858 -9.80 -22.57 -29.05
N ARG A 859 -9.93 -22.06 -30.28
CA ARG A 859 -9.60 -22.80 -31.51
C ARG A 859 -8.13 -23.23 -31.53
N PHE A 860 -7.24 -22.38 -31.13
CA PHE A 860 -5.82 -22.69 -31.04
C PHE A 860 -5.53 -23.73 -29.94
N ALA A 861 -6.11 -23.58 -28.75
CA ALA A 861 -5.99 -24.54 -27.65
C ALA A 861 -6.53 -25.94 -28.01
N LEU A 862 -7.58 -26.00 -28.81
CA LEU A 862 -8.15 -27.27 -29.31
C LEU A 862 -7.43 -27.79 -30.55
N HIS A 863 -6.32 -27.19 -30.96
CA HIS A 863 -5.55 -27.54 -32.15
C HIS A 863 -6.36 -27.51 -33.46
N THR A 864 -7.48 -26.78 -33.48
CA THR A 864 -8.29 -26.59 -34.66
C THR A 864 -7.61 -25.65 -35.66
N ASP A 865 -6.91 -24.64 -35.13
CA ASP A 865 -6.12 -23.68 -35.89
C ASP A 865 -4.63 -23.91 -35.69
N GLY A 866 -3.83 -23.84 -36.75
CA GLY A 866 -2.37 -24.03 -36.68
C GLY A 866 -1.61 -22.81 -36.17
N GLU A 867 -2.23 -21.62 -36.23
CA GLU A 867 -1.68 -20.35 -35.80
C GLU A 867 -2.69 -19.59 -34.93
N LEU A 868 -2.23 -18.95 -33.87
CA LEU A 868 -3.01 -18.07 -33.04
C LEU A 868 -3.00 -16.66 -33.64
N THR A 869 -4.10 -16.28 -34.30
CA THR A 869 -4.23 -14.98 -34.98
C THR A 869 -5.41 -14.21 -34.38
N PRO A 870 -5.29 -12.88 -34.18
CA PRO A 870 -6.39 -12.05 -33.70
C PRO A 870 -7.66 -12.21 -34.53
N HIS A 871 -8.81 -12.29 -33.86
CA HIS A 871 -10.09 -12.49 -34.55
C HIS A 871 -10.35 -11.42 -35.62
N ALA A 872 -10.04 -10.16 -35.30
CA ALA A 872 -10.22 -9.04 -36.24
C ALA A 872 -9.38 -9.19 -37.54
N GLU A 873 -8.19 -9.80 -37.46
CA GLU A 873 -7.38 -10.08 -38.67
C GLU A 873 -7.99 -11.18 -39.52
N ARG A 874 -8.52 -12.23 -38.90
CA ARG A 874 -9.22 -13.30 -39.59
C ARG A 874 -10.51 -12.81 -40.25
N VAL A 875 -11.29 -12.00 -39.57
CA VAL A 875 -12.47 -11.35 -40.11
C VAL A 875 -12.11 -10.55 -41.36
N ARG A 876 -11.01 -9.77 -41.30
CA ARG A 876 -10.55 -8.97 -42.43
C ARG A 876 -10.18 -9.85 -43.63
N GLU A 877 -9.39 -10.89 -43.40
CA GLU A 877 -8.97 -11.81 -44.46
C GLU A 877 -10.16 -12.52 -45.10
N ARG A 878 -11.09 -13.06 -44.32
CA ARG A 878 -12.28 -13.74 -44.83
C ARG A 878 -13.22 -12.78 -45.56
N PHE A 879 -13.34 -11.57 -45.03
CA PHE A 879 -14.13 -10.53 -45.64
C PHE A 879 -13.54 -10.09 -47.00
N GLU A 880 -12.24 -9.94 -47.12
CA GLU A 880 -11.55 -9.63 -48.39
C GLU A 880 -11.75 -10.78 -49.40
N ASN A 881 -11.65 -12.02 -48.95
CA ASN A 881 -11.93 -13.19 -49.78
C ASN A 881 -13.40 -13.22 -50.24
N TRP A 882 -14.35 -12.87 -49.36
CA TRP A 882 -15.75 -12.78 -49.73
C TRP A 882 -15.99 -11.65 -50.75
N ILE A 883 -15.39 -10.47 -50.57
CA ILE A 883 -15.45 -9.37 -51.58
C ILE A 883 -14.91 -9.83 -52.95
N ALA A 884 -13.78 -10.56 -52.97
CA ALA A 884 -13.19 -11.09 -54.17
C ALA A 884 -14.12 -12.10 -54.86
N GLN A 885 -14.79 -12.96 -54.12
CA GLN A 885 -15.81 -13.92 -54.63
C GLN A 885 -17.00 -13.17 -55.22
N GLN A 886 -17.51 -12.10 -54.56
CA GLN A 886 -18.60 -11.27 -55.08
C GLN A 886 -18.20 -10.62 -56.42
N ALA A 887 -16.97 -10.11 -56.53
CA ALA A 887 -16.44 -9.52 -57.75
C ALA A 887 -16.32 -10.56 -58.87
N THR A 888 -15.90 -11.78 -58.58
CA THR A 888 -15.82 -12.90 -59.51
C THR A 888 -17.23 -13.32 -60.00
N ALA A 889 -18.22 -13.24 -59.10
CA ALA A 889 -19.63 -13.48 -59.42
C ALA A 889 -20.30 -12.31 -60.22
N GLY A 890 -19.52 -11.26 -60.54
CA GLY A 890 -20.01 -10.12 -61.36
C GLY A 890 -20.62 -8.99 -60.51
N ARG A 891 -20.63 -9.08 -59.21
CA ARG A 891 -21.17 -8.02 -58.33
C ARG A 891 -20.10 -7.00 -58.04
N LYS A 892 -20.32 -5.73 -58.40
CA LYS A 892 -19.43 -4.60 -58.10
C LYS A 892 -20.11 -3.67 -57.13
N PHE A 893 -19.44 -3.37 -56.04
CA PHE A 893 -19.91 -2.41 -55.04
C PHE A 893 -19.49 -0.99 -55.41
N THR A 894 -20.37 -0.03 -55.20
CA THR A 894 -20.04 1.39 -55.35
C THR A 894 -19.10 1.85 -54.24
N PRO A 895 -18.39 2.98 -54.38
CA PRO A 895 -17.53 3.50 -53.30
C PRO A 895 -18.27 3.70 -51.97
N GLU A 896 -19.54 4.15 -52.04
CA GLU A 896 -20.39 4.33 -50.86
C GLU A 896 -20.73 2.97 -50.20
N GLN A 897 -21.10 1.98 -51.00
CA GLN A 897 -21.33 0.61 -50.52
C GLN A 897 -20.07 0.00 -49.94
N ALA A 898 -18.90 0.24 -50.54
CA ALA A 898 -17.63 -0.25 -50.01
C ALA A 898 -17.29 0.38 -48.66
N ALA A 899 -17.54 1.66 -48.41
CA ALA A 899 -17.37 2.30 -47.15
C ALA A 899 -18.27 1.71 -46.05
N TRP A 900 -19.54 1.50 -46.34
CA TRP A 900 -20.48 0.83 -45.45
C TRP A 900 -20.07 -0.61 -45.15
N LEU A 901 -19.63 -1.36 -46.15
CA LEU A 901 -19.12 -2.72 -45.95
C LEU A 901 -17.89 -2.79 -45.08
N GLN A 902 -17.01 -1.79 -45.12
CA GLN A 902 -15.89 -1.69 -44.17
C GLN A 902 -16.35 -1.45 -42.73
N MET A 903 -17.34 -0.57 -42.52
CA MET A 903 -17.93 -0.37 -41.20
C MET A 903 -18.58 -1.64 -40.66
N ILE A 904 -19.32 -2.36 -41.51
CA ILE A 904 -19.94 -3.66 -41.18
C ILE A 904 -18.85 -4.67 -40.77
N ARG A 905 -17.77 -4.79 -41.56
CA ARG A 905 -16.64 -5.66 -41.26
C ARG A 905 -16.04 -5.34 -39.87
N ASP A 906 -15.79 -4.06 -39.61
CA ASP A 906 -15.16 -3.64 -38.35
C ASP A 906 -16.10 -3.86 -37.15
N HIS A 907 -17.40 -3.73 -37.36
CA HIS A 907 -18.42 -4.09 -36.36
C HIS A 907 -18.42 -5.60 -36.10
N VAL A 908 -18.46 -6.44 -37.10
CA VAL A 908 -18.43 -7.90 -36.95
C VAL A 908 -17.15 -8.38 -36.30
N ALA A 909 -16.01 -7.75 -36.55
CA ALA A 909 -14.75 -8.04 -35.88
C ALA A 909 -14.81 -7.81 -34.37
N ALA A 910 -15.60 -6.84 -33.92
CA ALA A 910 -15.76 -6.50 -32.52
C ALA A 910 -16.91 -7.23 -31.81
N SER A 911 -18.05 -7.43 -32.51
CA SER A 911 -19.31 -7.96 -32.00
C SER A 911 -19.66 -9.35 -32.44
N TRP A 912 -18.81 -10.00 -33.25
CA TRP A 912 -18.94 -11.34 -33.79
C TRP A 912 -19.96 -11.47 -34.96
N GLU A 913 -21.09 -10.82 -34.90
CA GLU A 913 -22.19 -10.83 -35.86
C GLU A 913 -22.74 -9.41 -36.06
N ILE A 914 -23.54 -9.22 -37.10
CA ILE A 914 -24.25 -7.97 -37.32
C ILE A 914 -25.72 -8.26 -37.64
N GLU A 915 -26.60 -7.54 -36.94
CA GLU A 915 -28.05 -7.59 -37.14
C GLU A 915 -28.58 -6.22 -37.59
N ILE A 916 -29.85 -6.18 -37.99
CA ILE A 916 -30.47 -4.94 -38.42
C ILE A 916 -30.53 -3.89 -37.32
N ASP A 917 -30.70 -4.32 -36.08
CA ASP A 917 -30.80 -3.44 -34.91
C ASP A 917 -29.46 -2.78 -34.57
N ASP A 918 -28.35 -3.32 -35.04
CA ASP A 918 -27.01 -2.71 -34.83
C ASP A 918 -26.84 -1.38 -35.57
N PHE A 919 -27.61 -1.15 -36.60
CA PHE A 919 -27.58 0.10 -37.35
C PHE A 919 -28.10 1.31 -36.57
N ASP A 920 -28.75 1.09 -35.43
CA ASP A 920 -29.13 2.12 -34.46
C ASP A 920 -27.99 2.52 -33.53
N ASN A 921 -26.84 1.83 -33.59
CA ASN A 921 -25.67 2.06 -32.78
C ASN A 921 -24.54 2.77 -33.54
N VAL A 922 -23.56 3.31 -32.82
CA VAL A 922 -22.32 3.85 -33.38
C VAL A 922 -21.47 2.69 -33.95
N PRO A 923 -20.86 2.81 -35.16
CA PRO A 923 -20.71 4.03 -35.94
C PRO A 923 -21.88 4.31 -36.90
N PHE A 924 -22.76 3.36 -37.16
CA PHE A 924 -23.77 3.42 -38.19
C PHE A 924 -24.76 4.58 -38.05
N VAL A 925 -25.21 4.88 -36.85
CA VAL A 925 -26.14 5.98 -36.59
C VAL A 925 -25.56 7.35 -36.96
N GLN A 926 -24.23 7.51 -36.87
CA GLN A 926 -23.55 8.75 -37.25
C GLN A 926 -23.54 8.98 -38.77
N GLU A 927 -23.60 7.89 -39.55
CA GLU A 927 -23.64 7.89 -41.01
C GLU A 927 -25.08 7.79 -41.57
N GLY A 928 -26.10 7.95 -40.71
CA GLY A 928 -27.52 7.96 -41.10
C GLY A 928 -28.28 6.68 -40.75
N GLY A 929 -27.67 5.73 -40.05
CA GLY A 929 -28.28 4.54 -39.47
C GLY A 929 -28.95 3.61 -40.49
N LEU A 930 -29.95 2.85 -40.01
CA LEU A 930 -30.68 1.88 -40.81
C LEU A 930 -31.32 2.52 -42.04
N GLY A 931 -31.86 3.76 -41.94
CA GLY A 931 -32.49 4.45 -43.05
C GLY A 931 -31.53 4.69 -44.22
N LYS A 932 -30.28 5.08 -43.94
CA LYS A 932 -29.24 5.27 -44.96
C LYS A 932 -28.72 3.94 -45.49
N ALA A 933 -28.54 2.92 -44.68
CA ALA A 933 -28.14 1.59 -45.11
C ALA A 933 -29.14 0.98 -46.11
N ILE A 934 -30.44 1.16 -45.86
CA ILE A 934 -31.51 0.74 -46.81
C ILE A 934 -31.43 1.53 -48.14
N GLN A 935 -31.09 2.82 -48.09
CA GLN A 935 -30.90 3.59 -49.31
C GLN A 935 -29.69 3.11 -50.11
N VAL A 936 -28.61 2.70 -49.48
CA VAL A 936 -27.35 2.25 -50.10
C VAL A 936 -27.47 0.83 -50.67
N PHE A 937 -28.11 -0.11 -49.95
CA PHE A 937 -28.17 -1.53 -50.31
C PHE A 937 -29.55 -2.00 -50.80
N GLY A 938 -30.58 -1.21 -50.59
CA GLY A 938 -31.94 -1.55 -51.03
C GLY A 938 -32.53 -2.71 -50.23
N ARG A 939 -33.35 -3.50 -50.92
CA ARG A 939 -34.00 -4.70 -50.37
C ARG A 939 -33.03 -5.88 -50.10
N GLU A 940 -31.81 -5.77 -50.60
CA GLU A 940 -30.81 -6.83 -50.43
C GLU A 940 -30.08 -6.79 -49.10
N LEU A 941 -30.23 -5.72 -48.30
CA LEU A 941 -29.52 -5.52 -47.05
C LEU A 941 -29.61 -6.73 -46.09
N PRO A 942 -30.78 -7.28 -45.77
CA PRO A 942 -30.86 -8.42 -44.84
C PRO A 942 -30.11 -9.66 -45.34
N THR A 943 -30.27 -9.97 -46.65
CA THR A 943 -29.59 -11.10 -47.31
C THR A 943 -28.07 -10.89 -47.34
N LEU A 944 -27.64 -9.65 -47.56
CA LEU A 944 -26.22 -9.26 -47.56
C LEU A 944 -25.58 -9.43 -46.17
N LEU A 945 -26.26 -8.99 -45.10
CA LEU A 945 -25.80 -9.16 -43.72
C LEU A 945 -25.66 -10.66 -43.37
N GLN A 946 -26.63 -11.47 -43.75
CA GLN A 946 -26.56 -12.92 -43.55
C GLN A 946 -25.37 -13.53 -44.30
N GLN A 947 -25.15 -13.16 -45.56
CA GLN A 947 -24.01 -13.62 -46.35
C GLN A 947 -22.66 -13.21 -45.71
N ILE A 948 -22.58 -12.02 -45.12
CA ILE A 948 -21.39 -11.56 -44.45
C ILE A 948 -21.17 -12.35 -43.15
N ASN A 949 -22.22 -12.50 -42.34
CA ASN A 949 -22.13 -13.30 -41.12
C ASN A 949 -21.69 -14.74 -41.43
N ASP A 950 -22.29 -15.38 -42.44
CA ASP A 950 -21.91 -16.75 -42.83
C ASP A 950 -20.48 -16.83 -43.36
N ALA A 951 -20.05 -15.85 -44.16
CA ALA A 951 -18.70 -15.80 -44.72
C ALA A 951 -17.60 -15.58 -43.68
N VAL A 952 -17.92 -14.84 -42.62
CA VAL A 952 -16.95 -14.46 -41.54
C VAL A 952 -16.98 -15.46 -40.40
N ALA A 953 -18.13 -16.07 -40.08
CA ALA A 953 -18.26 -17.06 -39.00
C ALA A 953 -17.60 -18.41 -39.35
N ALA A 954 -17.51 -18.79 -40.59
CA ALA A 954 -16.84 -20.01 -41.06
C ALA A 954 -15.35 -19.96 -40.81
#